data_01e04e026bbac220370a1c00a1f5df4c
#
_entry.id   01e04e026bbac220370a1c00a1f5df4c
#
_cell.length_a   1.000
_cell.length_b   1.000
_cell.length_c   1.000
_cell.angle_alpha   90.00
_cell.angle_beta   90.00
_cell.angle_gamma   90.00
#
_symmetry.space_group_name_H-M   'P 1'
#
loop_
_entity.id
_entity.type
_entity.pdbx_description
1 polymer ?
#
loop_
_entity_poly.entity_id
_entity_poly.type
_entity_poly.pdbx_seq_one_letter_code
_entity_poly.pdbx_strand_id
1 'polypeptide(L)'
;MPLLNLTKEQIEEKIKYIDHYIHSQNSASGSLVDANANVDTKNIGILEAEMYKPDTIQVNRAMVQRKLTEKYGKKIAEKYIEDIEKHRIYIHDETSLRPYCASITLFPFLLHGTKPLGGTSEAPKNIHSFCGSFINLVYQVASGFAGAIATVEFLLYFDYFAKKTWGADYLDLHTAEVRQALQGVVYALNQPASARGNQSVFWNISVLDRFYFEQLFGGFKFPDGTQPVYEGTFRKLQMFFMEWFRQERERALLTYPVLTASLLVDEEGKPKDKHFAWTCAEEMSKGLSFFVYESDSVDSLSSCCFDGSQKVLVRNEDGVKLLPIRDVPRMNNMTIFYNGSWVKGSYVKAQPTEKMYKITTSNKKELFCTSNHVFPTLEGDKFASDLTTEDYLLTNTRPYNDTTKDGTYSEGFLVGMYLGDGSRDKNDVVLSLSDAKIEKAMKFFKGEDNWRIHIYDNHNVSARTSSQDVRDLINKYVFGKYAHTKELNMDACNKSLAFRQGILDGYYHTDGGNSNRIYSTSEKLIYQMEALLTTMGITTVIDVSDRTDEPVVIRGESFRRNFPLYCLRWYSINNKRRVKDTYKVCLTGTYFKIKDIQEVTNYSEPVYCFNMNEQAEPYFTLANGITTHNCRLRNEFTDNTFSYTLGAGGVSTGSVQVITINMNRYVQTREEPFSTLIDRVHMYLLAHRAVIEDYIEGGLLPAYSTGFISLDKQFCTIGINGMLEASEYVKGKADTDFFSSYLKDIYESNKDWKEDTGVKFNTEFVPAENLGVKNAKWDKEAGLKVPRACYNSYFFPVEDDSYNIIDKLRLHGKENTQWLDGGSACHLNMEQLMSKEQAYELICIAGKLGVNYWTFNVLMTVCNDCGFINVNTENHCTKCGSKDIDYATRVIGYLKRISSFSTERQKEAGLRIYNKAGDNY
;
A
#
# COMPACT_ATOMS: atom_id res chain seq x y z
N MET A 1 -11.89 -2.95 -43.90
CA MET A 1 -12.06 -3.88 -42.80
C MET A 1 -12.52 -5.21 -43.37
N PRO A 2 -11.92 -6.35 -42.99
CA PRO A 2 -12.50 -7.64 -43.36
C PRO A 2 -13.88 -7.73 -42.72
N LEU A 3 -14.86 -8.19 -43.52
CA LEU A 3 -16.19 -8.50 -43.00
C LEU A 3 -16.04 -9.65 -42.00
N LEU A 4 -16.52 -9.46 -40.77
CA LEU A 4 -16.55 -10.51 -39.74
C LEU A 4 -17.67 -11.53 -40.03
N ASN A 5 -17.58 -12.19 -41.15
CA ASN A 5 -18.58 -13.19 -41.56
C ASN A 5 -18.26 -14.51 -40.85
N LEU A 6 -19.27 -15.05 -40.16
CA LEU A 6 -19.19 -16.40 -39.59
C LEU A 6 -19.31 -17.43 -40.74
N THR A 7 -18.59 -18.55 -40.61
CA THR A 7 -18.79 -19.70 -41.51
C THR A 7 -20.12 -20.38 -41.19
N LYS A 8 -20.60 -21.23 -42.12
CA LYS A 8 -21.83 -21.99 -41.87
C LYS A 8 -21.72 -22.91 -40.66
N GLU A 9 -20.57 -23.52 -40.46
CA GLU A 9 -20.24 -24.37 -39.30
C GLU A 9 -20.31 -23.59 -37.99
N GLN A 10 -19.71 -22.38 -37.95
CA GLN A 10 -19.79 -21.50 -36.79
C GLN A 10 -21.21 -21.05 -36.47
N ILE A 11 -22.05 -20.82 -37.53
CA ILE A 11 -23.46 -20.49 -37.33
C ILE A 11 -24.23 -21.67 -36.75
N GLU A 12 -24.02 -22.88 -37.26
CA GLU A 12 -24.65 -24.09 -36.76
C GLU A 12 -24.27 -24.41 -35.31
N GLU A 13 -22.98 -24.22 -34.93
CA GLU A 13 -22.51 -24.35 -33.55
C GLU A 13 -23.18 -23.35 -32.59
N LYS A 14 -23.31 -22.10 -33.01
CA LYS A 14 -24.02 -21.09 -32.22
C LYS A 14 -25.50 -21.38 -32.06
N ILE A 15 -26.18 -21.91 -33.10
CA ILE A 15 -27.59 -22.35 -33.04
C ILE A 15 -27.74 -23.54 -32.05
N LYS A 16 -26.88 -24.54 -32.12
CA LYS A 16 -26.88 -25.66 -31.17
C LYS A 16 -26.63 -25.18 -29.72
N TYR A 17 -25.81 -24.20 -29.58
CA TYR A 17 -25.58 -23.58 -28.24
C TYR A 17 -26.84 -22.86 -27.75
N ILE A 18 -27.53 -22.08 -28.58
CA ILE A 18 -28.79 -21.43 -28.23
C ILE A 18 -29.80 -22.46 -27.72
N ASP A 19 -29.97 -23.58 -28.45
CA ASP A 19 -30.85 -24.67 -28.04
C ASP A 19 -30.45 -25.27 -26.68
N HIS A 20 -29.15 -25.50 -26.47
CA HIS A 20 -28.63 -25.98 -25.17
C HIS A 20 -28.94 -24.98 -24.03
N TYR A 21 -28.68 -23.70 -24.26
CA TYR A 21 -28.91 -22.67 -23.22
C TYR A 21 -30.37 -22.52 -22.84
N ILE A 22 -31.29 -22.56 -23.83
CA ILE A 22 -32.73 -22.47 -23.60
C ILE A 22 -33.22 -23.61 -22.69
N HIS A 23 -32.70 -24.82 -22.88
CA HIS A 23 -33.10 -26.02 -22.14
C HIS A 23 -32.28 -26.26 -20.86
N SER A 24 -31.25 -25.47 -20.56
CA SER A 24 -30.46 -25.59 -19.35
C SER A 24 -31.26 -25.24 -18.08
N GLN A 25 -30.87 -25.80 -16.91
CA GLN A 25 -31.55 -25.61 -15.64
C GLN A 25 -31.51 -24.14 -15.21
N ASN A 26 -30.33 -23.51 -15.28
CA ASN A 26 -30.07 -22.13 -14.95
C ASN A 26 -28.98 -21.57 -15.87
N SER A 27 -28.63 -20.26 -15.73
CA SER A 27 -27.61 -19.62 -16.54
C SER A 27 -26.22 -20.23 -16.32
N ALA A 28 -25.88 -20.61 -15.07
CA ALA A 28 -24.61 -21.24 -14.76
C ALA A 28 -24.45 -22.62 -15.43
N SER A 29 -25.49 -23.44 -15.42
CA SER A 29 -25.50 -24.75 -16.12
C SER A 29 -25.54 -24.63 -17.64
N GLY A 30 -26.02 -23.51 -18.17
CA GLY A 30 -26.08 -23.21 -19.61
C GLY A 30 -24.81 -22.58 -20.16
N SER A 31 -23.88 -22.12 -19.30
CA SER A 31 -22.66 -21.44 -19.74
C SER A 31 -21.68 -22.41 -20.41
N LEU A 32 -21.07 -21.99 -21.52
CA LEU A 32 -20.01 -22.74 -22.19
C LEU A 32 -18.69 -22.65 -21.47
N VAL A 33 -18.42 -21.47 -20.93
CA VAL A 33 -17.13 -21.14 -20.29
C VAL A 33 -17.42 -20.23 -19.11
N ASP A 34 -16.79 -20.51 -17.97
CA ASP A 34 -16.84 -19.67 -16.76
C ASP A 34 -18.27 -19.35 -16.32
N ALA A 35 -18.97 -20.41 -15.90
CA ALA A 35 -20.28 -20.28 -15.29
C ALA A 35 -20.21 -19.37 -14.05
N ASN A 36 -21.21 -18.50 -13.90
CA ASN A 36 -21.27 -17.52 -12.84
C ASN A 36 -22.64 -17.59 -12.15
N ALA A 37 -22.68 -18.05 -10.91
CA ALA A 37 -23.91 -18.12 -10.11
C ALA A 37 -24.48 -16.74 -9.74
N ASN A 38 -23.73 -15.66 -10.00
CA ASN A 38 -24.21 -14.30 -9.80
C ASN A 38 -25.21 -13.85 -10.88
N VAL A 39 -25.39 -14.66 -11.91
CA VAL A 39 -26.39 -14.48 -12.96
C VAL A 39 -27.61 -15.33 -12.61
N ASP A 40 -28.60 -14.74 -11.94
CA ASP A 40 -29.75 -15.48 -11.37
C ASP A 40 -30.74 -15.94 -12.41
N THR A 41 -30.91 -15.19 -13.50
CA THR A 41 -31.96 -15.48 -14.49
C THR A 41 -31.40 -15.57 -15.88
N LYS A 42 -31.96 -16.50 -16.67
CA LYS A 42 -31.72 -16.54 -18.09
C LYS A 42 -32.45 -15.40 -18.79
N ASN A 43 -31.74 -14.64 -19.63
CA ASN A 43 -32.31 -13.61 -20.50
C ASN A 43 -31.52 -13.49 -21.81
N ILE A 44 -32.05 -12.73 -22.76
CA ILE A 44 -31.45 -12.60 -24.07
C ILE A 44 -30.05 -11.95 -24.03
N GLY A 45 -29.85 -10.95 -23.23
CA GLY A 45 -28.56 -10.25 -23.12
C GLY A 45 -27.45 -11.16 -22.55
N ILE A 46 -27.80 -12.08 -21.63
CA ILE A 46 -26.86 -13.09 -21.13
C ILE A 46 -26.56 -14.12 -22.21
N LEU A 47 -27.58 -14.62 -22.91
CA LEU A 47 -27.37 -15.54 -24.03
C LEU A 47 -26.44 -14.95 -25.09
N GLU A 48 -26.65 -13.69 -25.48
CA GLU A 48 -25.77 -13.00 -26.42
C GLU A 48 -24.33 -12.91 -25.89
N ALA A 49 -24.13 -12.53 -24.63
CA ALA A 49 -22.80 -12.48 -24.02
C ALA A 49 -22.13 -13.87 -23.98
N GLU A 50 -22.85 -14.91 -23.57
CA GLU A 50 -22.34 -16.28 -23.51
C GLU A 50 -21.94 -16.80 -24.91
N MET A 51 -22.70 -16.49 -25.94
CA MET A 51 -22.44 -16.92 -27.33
C MET A 51 -21.10 -16.36 -27.86
N TYR A 52 -20.64 -15.19 -27.38
CA TYR A 52 -19.41 -14.55 -27.83
C TYR A 52 -18.20 -14.78 -26.89
N LYS A 53 -18.38 -15.43 -25.74
CA LYS A 53 -17.27 -15.73 -24.83
C LYS A 53 -16.09 -16.46 -25.48
N PRO A 54 -16.30 -17.53 -26.27
CA PRO A 54 -15.18 -18.23 -26.92
C PRO A 54 -14.38 -17.34 -27.86
N ASP A 55 -15.04 -16.46 -28.60
CA ASP A 55 -14.39 -15.53 -29.54
C ASP A 55 -13.54 -14.50 -28.76
N THR A 56 -14.07 -13.97 -27.65
CA THR A 56 -13.37 -13.03 -26.77
C THR A 56 -12.12 -13.66 -26.17
N ILE A 57 -12.19 -14.91 -25.71
CA ILE A 57 -11.02 -15.66 -25.17
C ILE A 57 -9.90 -15.75 -26.21
N GLN A 58 -10.23 -16.12 -27.46
CA GLN A 58 -9.23 -16.25 -28.51
C GLN A 58 -8.55 -14.92 -28.82
N VAL A 59 -9.32 -13.83 -28.89
CA VAL A 59 -8.78 -12.48 -29.11
C VAL A 59 -7.86 -12.08 -27.95
N ASN A 60 -8.29 -12.29 -26.71
CA ASN A 60 -7.48 -11.97 -25.53
C ASN A 60 -6.15 -12.73 -25.54
N ARG A 61 -6.19 -14.06 -25.75
CA ARG A 61 -4.98 -14.89 -25.85
C ARG A 61 -4.04 -14.42 -26.96
N ALA A 62 -4.57 -14.06 -28.13
CA ALA A 62 -3.75 -13.54 -29.23
C ALA A 62 -3.07 -12.21 -28.89
N MET A 63 -3.74 -11.31 -28.16
CA MET A 63 -3.15 -10.05 -27.70
C MET A 63 -2.01 -10.29 -26.68
N VAL A 64 -2.22 -11.19 -25.72
CA VAL A 64 -1.20 -11.58 -24.75
C VAL A 64 -0.01 -12.25 -25.44
N GLN A 65 -0.25 -13.18 -26.38
CA GLN A 65 0.83 -13.80 -27.17
C GLN A 65 1.66 -12.77 -27.93
N ARG A 66 1.03 -11.73 -28.48
CA ARG A 66 1.77 -10.64 -29.14
C ARG A 66 2.71 -9.95 -28.17
N LYS A 67 2.24 -9.57 -26.97
CA LYS A 67 3.08 -8.95 -25.93
C LYS A 67 4.19 -9.89 -25.46
N LEU A 68 3.90 -11.18 -25.28
CA LEU A 68 4.92 -12.19 -24.94
C LEU A 68 5.97 -12.33 -26.03
N THR A 69 5.56 -12.34 -27.32
CA THR A 69 6.49 -12.44 -28.43
C THR A 69 7.42 -11.22 -28.49
N GLU A 70 6.86 -10.03 -28.30
CA GLU A 70 7.61 -8.76 -28.30
C GLU A 70 8.64 -8.71 -27.15
N LYS A 71 8.27 -9.16 -25.96
CA LYS A 71 9.12 -9.00 -24.75
C LYS A 71 10.04 -10.21 -24.49
N TYR A 72 9.56 -11.43 -24.71
CA TYR A 72 10.24 -12.68 -24.28
C TYR A 72 10.50 -13.64 -25.43
N GLY A 73 10.06 -13.30 -26.63
CA GLY A 73 10.26 -14.09 -27.84
C GLY A 73 9.19 -15.18 -28.07
N LYS A 74 9.18 -15.69 -29.30
CA LYS A 74 8.14 -16.59 -29.82
C LYS A 74 7.99 -17.89 -29.00
N LYS A 75 9.09 -18.45 -28.47
CA LYS A 75 9.04 -19.69 -27.69
C LYS A 75 8.20 -19.57 -26.40
N ILE A 76 8.29 -18.44 -25.70
CA ILE A 76 7.49 -18.18 -24.49
C ILE A 76 6.03 -17.98 -24.87
N ALA A 77 5.75 -17.28 -25.96
CA ALA A 77 4.39 -17.09 -26.46
C ALA A 77 3.72 -18.41 -26.88
N GLU A 78 4.46 -19.33 -27.48
CA GLU A 78 3.98 -20.68 -27.82
C GLU A 78 3.74 -21.51 -26.55
N LYS A 79 4.63 -21.39 -25.56
CA LYS A 79 4.53 -22.08 -24.27
C LYS A 79 3.31 -21.64 -23.45
N TYR A 80 2.92 -20.36 -23.58
CA TYR A 80 1.71 -19.82 -22.95
C TYR A 80 0.45 -20.59 -23.37
N ILE A 81 0.28 -20.82 -24.67
CA ILE A 81 -0.86 -21.60 -25.18
C ILE A 81 -0.74 -23.07 -24.78
N GLU A 82 0.46 -23.65 -24.86
CA GLU A 82 0.69 -25.04 -24.43
C GLU A 82 0.33 -25.25 -22.95
N ASP A 83 0.71 -24.32 -22.05
CA ASP A 83 0.40 -24.43 -20.62
C ASP A 83 -1.12 -24.33 -20.35
N ILE A 84 -1.84 -23.53 -21.14
CA ILE A 84 -3.31 -23.44 -21.08
C ILE A 84 -3.95 -24.74 -21.61
N GLU A 85 -3.57 -25.20 -22.80
CA GLU A 85 -4.11 -26.40 -23.46
C GLU A 85 -3.83 -27.68 -22.66
N LYS A 86 -2.67 -27.76 -22.03
CA LYS A 86 -2.31 -28.83 -21.10
C LYS A 86 -2.92 -28.69 -19.71
N HIS A 87 -3.72 -27.66 -19.48
CA HIS A 87 -4.36 -27.35 -18.19
C HIS A 87 -3.39 -27.30 -17.00
N ARG A 88 -2.15 -26.86 -17.23
CA ARG A 88 -1.17 -26.59 -16.16
C ARG A 88 -1.53 -25.30 -15.44
N ILE A 89 -2.07 -24.34 -16.21
CA ILE A 89 -2.54 -23.05 -15.73
C ILE A 89 -3.97 -22.78 -16.19
N TYR A 90 -4.64 -21.90 -15.44
CA TYR A 90 -5.96 -21.38 -15.77
C TYR A 90 -5.96 -19.86 -15.62
N ILE A 91 -6.47 -19.16 -16.63
CA ILE A 91 -6.56 -17.70 -16.63
C ILE A 91 -7.99 -17.31 -16.28
N HIS A 92 -8.14 -16.53 -15.20
CA HIS A 92 -9.45 -16.09 -14.75
C HIS A 92 -10.02 -15.01 -15.67
N ASP A 93 -11.34 -15.04 -15.86
CA ASP A 93 -12.11 -14.04 -16.60
C ASP A 93 -11.56 -13.68 -18.00
N GLU A 94 -10.92 -14.62 -18.70
CA GLU A 94 -10.50 -14.45 -20.10
C GLU A 94 -11.67 -14.10 -21.05
N THR A 95 -12.90 -14.36 -20.61
CA THR A 95 -14.13 -13.97 -21.32
C THR A 95 -14.35 -12.47 -21.40
N SER A 96 -13.48 -11.70 -20.73
CA SER A 96 -13.50 -10.24 -20.66
C SER A 96 -12.12 -9.68 -20.97
N LEU A 97 -12.06 -8.55 -21.66
CA LEU A 97 -10.81 -7.80 -21.91
C LEU A 97 -10.52 -6.79 -20.79
N ARG A 98 -11.00 -7.00 -19.58
CA ARG A 98 -10.97 -6.07 -18.45
C ARG A 98 -9.97 -6.53 -17.41
N PRO A 99 -9.37 -5.62 -16.64
CA PRO A 99 -8.66 -6.01 -15.42
C PRO A 99 -9.58 -6.71 -14.43
N TYR A 100 -8.98 -7.55 -13.55
CA TYR A 100 -9.75 -8.48 -12.73
C TYR A 100 -10.61 -7.77 -11.69
N CYS A 101 -10.02 -7.14 -10.68
CA CYS A 101 -10.78 -6.54 -9.58
C CYS A 101 -10.11 -5.27 -9.01
N ALA A 102 -10.89 -4.45 -8.31
CA ALA A 102 -10.41 -3.20 -7.75
C ALA A 102 -11.06 -2.85 -6.41
N SER A 103 -10.26 -2.31 -5.49
CA SER A 103 -10.71 -1.46 -4.40
C SER A 103 -10.41 -0.02 -4.79
N ILE A 104 -11.42 0.82 -4.89
CA ILE A 104 -11.26 2.20 -5.33
C ILE A 104 -11.27 3.17 -4.15
N THR A 105 -10.58 4.30 -4.31
CA THR A 105 -10.80 5.44 -3.42
C THR A 105 -11.98 6.27 -3.88
N LEU A 106 -12.76 6.75 -2.93
CA LEU A 106 -13.87 7.67 -3.21
C LEU A 106 -13.45 9.15 -3.21
N PHE A 107 -12.17 9.44 -3.04
CA PHE A 107 -11.68 10.82 -2.96
C PHE A 107 -11.92 11.64 -4.24
N PRO A 108 -11.65 11.14 -5.47
CA PRO A 108 -11.99 11.86 -6.70
C PRO A 108 -13.50 12.12 -6.85
N PHE A 109 -14.33 11.16 -6.38
CA PHE A 109 -15.78 11.32 -6.37
C PHE A 109 -16.24 12.43 -5.44
N LEU A 110 -15.61 12.58 -4.28
CA LEU A 110 -15.88 13.64 -3.33
C LEU A 110 -15.60 15.03 -3.93
N LEU A 111 -14.57 15.16 -4.77
CA LEU A 111 -14.17 16.43 -5.40
C LEU A 111 -14.94 16.76 -6.68
N HIS A 112 -15.23 15.75 -7.48
CA HIS A 112 -15.66 15.96 -8.88
C HIS A 112 -16.92 15.19 -9.28
N GLY A 113 -17.49 14.37 -8.37
CA GLY A 113 -18.62 13.52 -8.69
C GLY A 113 -18.26 12.43 -9.71
N THR A 114 -19.16 12.16 -10.66
CA THR A 114 -18.95 11.15 -11.72
C THR A 114 -18.41 11.76 -13.03
N LYS A 115 -18.26 13.09 -13.12
CA LYS A 115 -17.78 13.77 -14.33
C LYS A 115 -16.48 13.21 -14.89
N PRO A 116 -15.46 12.89 -14.07
CA PRO A 116 -14.21 12.36 -14.59
C PRO A 116 -14.36 11.01 -15.32
N LEU A 117 -15.39 10.24 -14.97
CA LEU A 117 -15.71 8.96 -15.61
C LEU A 117 -16.67 9.09 -16.82
N GLY A 118 -16.91 10.30 -17.29
CA GLY A 118 -17.88 10.57 -18.36
C GLY A 118 -19.34 10.66 -17.90
N GLY A 119 -19.60 10.68 -16.59
CA GLY A 119 -20.92 10.96 -16.05
C GLY A 119 -21.26 12.46 -16.01
N THR A 120 -22.45 12.79 -15.55
CA THR A 120 -22.94 14.19 -15.47
C THR A 120 -23.05 14.73 -14.05
N SER A 121 -22.97 13.86 -13.03
CA SER A 121 -23.12 14.27 -11.63
C SER A 121 -21.89 15.04 -11.14
N GLU A 122 -22.15 16.18 -10.52
CA GLU A 122 -21.14 16.96 -9.79
C GLU A 122 -20.84 16.34 -8.41
N ALA A 123 -19.87 16.91 -7.69
CA ALA A 123 -19.56 16.55 -6.31
C ALA A 123 -20.83 16.53 -5.45
N PRO A 124 -21.05 15.46 -4.65
CA PRO A 124 -22.24 15.37 -3.81
C PRO A 124 -22.24 16.44 -2.72
N LYS A 125 -23.42 17.00 -2.40
CA LYS A 125 -23.57 18.08 -1.42
C LYS A 125 -24.29 17.65 -0.14
N ASN A 126 -25.05 16.57 -0.21
CA ASN A 126 -25.85 16.00 0.88
C ASN A 126 -25.97 14.50 0.73
N ILE A 127 -26.57 13.82 1.71
CA ILE A 127 -26.67 12.36 1.72
C ILE A 127 -27.47 11.81 0.53
N HIS A 128 -28.51 12.50 0.06
CA HIS A 128 -29.33 12.03 -1.05
C HIS A 128 -28.56 12.07 -2.37
N SER A 129 -27.86 13.19 -2.64
CA SER A 129 -26.99 13.29 -3.81
C SER A 129 -25.78 12.36 -3.73
N PHE A 130 -25.24 12.11 -2.52
CA PHE A 130 -24.19 11.12 -2.30
C PHE A 130 -24.68 9.72 -2.69
N CYS A 131 -25.76 9.22 -2.08
CA CYS A 131 -26.27 7.88 -2.33
C CYS A 131 -26.66 7.67 -3.80
N GLY A 132 -27.38 8.62 -4.41
CA GLY A 132 -27.81 8.51 -5.80
C GLY A 132 -26.64 8.51 -6.79
N SER A 133 -25.66 9.40 -6.63
CA SER A 133 -24.49 9.45 -7.48
C SER A 133 -23.51 8.30 -7.20
N PHE A 134 -23.44 7.82 -5.97
CA PHE A 134 -22.61 6.66 -5.59
C PHE A 134 -23.04 5.37 -6.31
N ILE A 135 -24.34 5.12 -6.43
CA ILE A 135 -24.86 3.99 -7.20
C ILE A 135 -24.34 4.05 -8.64
N ASN A 136 -24.45 5.23 -9.27
CA ASN A 136 -23.96 5.43 -10.64
C ASN A 136 -22.44 5.27 -10.73
N LEU A 137 -21.67 5.79 -9.76
CA LEU A 137 -20.23 5.63 -9.67
C LEU A 137 -19.85 4.13 -9.67
N VAL A 138 -20.48 3.35 -8.77
CA VAL A 138 -20.17 1.92 -8.65
C VAL A 138 -20.48 1.17 -9.92
N TYR A 139 -21.61 1.46 -10.61
CA TYR A 139 -21.91 0.86 -11.91
C TYR A 139 -20.91 1.25 -13.00
N GLN A 140 -20.53 2.53 -13.08
CA GLN A 140 -19.56 3.00 -14.06
C GLN A 140 -18.19 2.35 -13.86
N VAL A 141 -17.68 2.34 -12.62
CA VAL A 141 -16.39 1.68 -12.32
C VAL A 141 -16.48 0.19 -12.57
N ALA A 142 -17.54 -0.47 -12.06
CA ALA A 142 -17.72 -1.91 -12.22
C ALA A 142 -17.81 -2.36 -13.68
N SER A 143 -18.25 -1.48 -14.59
CA SER A 143 -18.26 -1.79 -16.04
C SER A 143 -16.84 -1.96 -16.62
N GLY A 144 -15.82 -1.39 -15.98
CA GLY A 144 -14.41 -1.47 -16.39
C GLY A 144 -13.62 -2.63 -15.77
N PHE A 145 -14.24 -3.46 -14.90
CA PHE A 145 -13.58 -4.59 -14.24
C PHE A 145 -14.38 -5.88 -14.42
N ALA A 146 -13.68 -7.01 -14.47
CA ALA A 146 -14.32 -8.32 -14.62
C ALA A 146 -14.91 -8.84 -13.29
N GLY A 147 -14.21 -8.66 -12.20
CA GLY A 147 -14.53 -9.17 -10.86
C GLY A 147 -15.14 -8.13 -9.92
N ALA A 148 -14.75 -8.18 -8.66
CA ALA A 148 -15.30 -7.39 -7.57
C ALA A 148 -14.82 -5.94 -7.54
N ILE A 149 -15.67 -5.06 -7.01
CA ILE A 149 -15.35 -3.66 -6.68
C ILE A 149 -15.55 -3.45 -5.18
N ALA A 150 -14.51 -2.98 -4.49
CA ALA A 150 -14.59 -2.59 -3.09
C ALA A 150 -14.59 -1.07 -2.93
N THR A 151 -15.34 -0.60 -1.95
CA THR A 151 -15.37 0.80 -1.51
C THR A 151 -15.29 0.84 0.02
N VAL A 152 -14.09 0.64 0.55
CA VAL A 152 -13.82 0.60 2.00
C VAL A 152 -14.29 1.87 2.70
N GLU A 153 -14.21 2.99 2.01
CA GLU A 153 -14.54 4.33 2.51
C GLU A 153 -16.06 4.63 2.54
N PHE A 154 -16.93 3.72 2.04
CA PHE A 154 -18.37 4.02 1.87
C PHE A 154 -19.05 4.52 3.14
N LEU A 155 -18.93 3.79 4.26
CA LEU A 155 -19.57 4.19 5.51
C LEU A 155 -18.99 5.48 6.10
N LEU A 156 -17.69 5.75 5.87
CA LEU A 156 -17.05 6.99 6.28
C LEU A 156 -17.66 8.21 5.58
N TYR A 157 -17.83 8.11 4.25
CA TYR A 157 -18.42 9.19 3.45
C TYR A 157 -19.92 9.30 3.70
N PHE A 158 -20.60 8.20 3.96
CA PHE A 158 -22.00 8.21 4.38
C PHE A 158 -22.19 8.99 5.68
N ASP A 159 -21.36 8.71 6.70
CA ASP A 159 -21.36 9.44 7.99
C ASP A 159 -21.14 10.95 7.78
N TYR A 160 -20.16 11.30 6.94
CA TYR A 160 -19.86 12.71 6.62
C TYR A 160 -21.07 13.42 6.01
N PHE A 161 -21.71 12.84 4.97
CA PHE A 161 -22.85 13.47 4.30
C PHE A 161 -24.14 13.43 5.14
N ALA A 162 -24.32 12.39 5.96
CA ALA A 162 -25.42 12.32 6.90
C ALA A 162 -25.34 13.43 7.96
N LYS A 163 -24.17 13.64 8.54
CA LYS A 163 -23.91 14.78 9.45
C LYS A 163 -24.16 16.12 8.80
N LYS A 164 -23.72 16.29 7.55
CA LYS A 164 -23.88 17.52 6.80
C LYS A 164 -25.34 17.80 6.47
N THR A 165 -26.16 16.76 6.35
CA THR A 165 -27.58 16.87 5.98
C THR A 165 -28.47 17.02 7.19
N TRP A 166 -28.24 16.25 8.24
CA TRP A 166 -29.15 16.07 9.38
C TRP A 166 -28.52 16.45 10.73
N GLY A 167 -27.23 16.79 10.79
CA GLY A 167 -26.53 17.08 12.03
C GLY A 167 -25.90 15.83 12.68
N ALA A 168 -25.21 16.05 13.81
CA ALA A 168 -24.48 14.99 14.50
C ALA A 168 -25.39 13.91 15.12
N ASP A 169 -26.63 14.27 15.45
CA ASP A 169 -27.61 13.38 16.11
C ASP A 169 -28.47 12.60 15.09
N TYR A 170 -28.02 12.48 13.84
CA TYR A 170 -28.81 11.91 12.75
C TYR A 170 -29.24 10.45 12.98
N LEU A 171 -28.45 9.65 13.70
CA LEU A 171 -28.81 8.27 14.02
C LEU A 171 -29.96 8.17 15.03
N ASP A 172 -30.11 9.19 15.88
CA ASP A 172 -31.17 9.25 16.89
C ASP A 172 -32.45 9.90 16.35
N LEU A 173 -32.32 10.96 15.53
CA LEU A 173 -33.44 11.78 15.08
C LEU A 173 -33.95 11.42 13.67
N HIS A 174 -33.11 10.83 12.81
CA HIS A 174 -33.39 10.53 11.41
C HIS A 174 -33.17 9.04 11.06
N THR A 175 -33.41 8.15 12.01
CA THR A 175 -33.21 6.71 11.84
C THR A 175 -33.94 6.12 10.63
N ALA A 176 -35.17 6.58 10.36
CA ALA A 176 -35.98 6.11 9.23
C ALA A 176 -35.38 6.53 7.88
N GLU A 177 -34.91 7.77 7.78
CA GLU A 177 -34.27 8.34 6.60
C GLU A 177 -32.91 7.66 6.34
N VAL A 178 -32.14 7.37 7.40
CA VAL A 178 -30.88 6.61 7.30
C VAL A 178 -31.14 5.20 6.76
N ARG A 179 -32.14 4.48 7.30
CA ARG A 179 -32.56 3.16 6.79
C ARG A 179 -32.94 3.24 5.31
N GLN A 180 -33.75 4.24 4.92
CA GLN A 180 -34.17 4.42 3.55
C GLN A 180 -33.01 4.72 2.60
N ALA A 181 -32.05 5.55 3.03
CA ALA A 181 -30.86 5.88 2.24
C ALA A 181 -29.97 4.63 2.02
N LEU A 182 -29.70 3.87 3.07
CA LEU A 182 -28.93 2.61 2.98
C LEU A 182 -29.65 1.57 2.12
N GLN A 183 -30.97 1.43 2.29
CA GLN A 183 -31.80 0.51 1.52
C GLN A 183 -31.75 0.86 0.02
N GLY A 184 -31.87 2.14 -0.34
CA GLY A 184 -31.76 2.60 -1.72
C GLY A 184 -30.46 2.19 -2.38
N VAL A 185 -29.32 2.33 -1.71
CA VAL A 185 -28.00 1.92 -2.22
C VAL A 185 -27.87 0.40 -2.31
N VAL A 186 -28.16 -0.32 -1.22
CA VAL A 186 -27.93 -1.76 -1.15
C VAL A 186 -28.83 -2.51 -2.13
N TYR A 187 -30.11 -2.17 -2.21
CA TYR A 187 -31.03 -2.82 -3.14
C TYR A 187 -30.71 -2.50 -4.60
N ALA A 188 -30.32 -1.25 -4.92
CA ALA A 188 -29.92 -0.90 -6.27
C ALA A 188 -28.73 -1.73 -6.75
N LEU A 189 -27.69 -1.89 -5.90
CA LEU A 189 -26.47 -2.62 -6.26
C LEU A 189 -26.66 -4.15 -6.26
N ASN A 190 -27.73 -4.67 -5.68
CA ASN A 190 -28.14 -6.09 -5.79
C ASN A 190 -28.94 -6.40 -7.07
N GLN A 191 -29.36 -5.36 -7.81
CA GLN A 191 -30.07 -5.59 -9.07
C GLN A 191 -29.09 -5.93 -10.21
N PRO A 192 -29.44 -6.88 -11.12
CA PRO A 192 -28.69 -7.08 -12.33
C PRO A 192 -28.64 -5.83 -13.19
N ALA A 193 -27.46 -5.47 -13.68
CA ALA A 193 -27.26 -4.29 -14.52
C ALA A 193 -26.64 -4.64 -15.87
N SER A 194 -27.13 -4.06 -16.94
CA SER A 194 -26.62 -4.28 -18.30
C SER A 194 -25.16 -3.87 -18.45
N ALA A 195 -24.70 -2.82 -17.75
CA ALA A 195 -23.30 -2.40 -17.70
C ALA A 195 -22.34 -3.49 -17.17
N ARG A 196 -22.87 -4.48 -16.47
CA ARG A 196 -22.14 -5.64 -15.93
C ARG A 196 -22.49 -6.96 -16.64
N GLY A 197 -23.02 -6.92 -17.86
CA GLY A 197 -23.45 -8.13 -18.53
C GLY A 197 -24.61 -8.82 -17.82
N ASN A 198 -25.56 -8.04 -17.31
CA ASN A 198 -26.73 -8.48 -16.54
C ASN A 198 -26.41 -9.25 -15.25
N GLN A 199 -25.29 -8.93 -14.62
CA GLN A 199 -24.93 -9.38 -13.27
C GLN A 199 -25.14 -8.26 -12.27
N SER A 200 -25.41 -8.63 -11.01
CA SER A 200 -25.30 -7.68 -9.89
C SER A 200 -23.85 -7.28 -9.69
N VAL A 201 -23.60 -6.10 -9.15
CA VAL A 201 -22.24 -5.66 -8.84
C VAL A 201 -21.70 -6.47 -7.67
N PHE A 202 -20.58 -7.14 -7.85
CA PHE A 202 -19.86 -7.79 -6.76
C PHE A 202 -19.21 -6.72 -5.88
N TRP A 203 -20.04 -6.10 -5.04
CA TRP A 203 -19.68 -4.96 -4.19
C TRP A 203 -19.22 -5.40 -2.81
N ASN A 204 -18.08 -4.87 -2.36
CA ASN A 204 -17.53 -5.12 -1.03
C ASN A 204 -17.43 -3.82 -0.23
N ILE A 205 -17.70 -3.91 1.07
CA ILE A 205 -17.45 -2.83 2.05
C ILE A 205 -16.81 -3.39 3.31
N SER A 206 -16.23 -2.50 4.10
CA SER A 206 -15.62 -2.86 5.38
C SER A 206 -16.30 -2.16 6.55
N VAL A 207 -16.34 -2.84 7.68
CA VAL A 207 -16.47 -2.25 9.01
C VAL A 207 -15.14 -2.44 9.73
N LEU A 208 -14.70 -1.42 10.44
CA LEU A 208 -13.34 -1.31 10.93
C LEU A 208 -13.34 -1.19 12.45
N ASP A 209 -12.39 -1.83 13.12
CA ASP A 209 -12.08 -1.51 14.49
C ASP A 209 -11.43 -0.12 14.59
N ARG A 210 -11.28 0.37 15.82
CA ARG A 210 -10.70 1.68 16.08
C ARG A 210 -9.29 1.81 15.50
N PHE A 211 -8.46 0.79 15.63
CA PHE A 211 -7.05 0.83 15.23
C PHE A 211 -6.90 0.83 13.70
N TYR A 212 -7.71 0.04 13.00
CA TYR A 212 -7.79 0.08 11.53
C TYR A 212 -8.25 1.45 11.03
N PHE A 213 -9.30 1.99 11.64
CA PHE A 213 -9.83 3.30 11.27
C PHE A 213 -8.79 4.42 11.44
N GLU A 214 -8.14 4.47 12.61
CA GLU A 214 -7.14 5.50 12.93
C GLU A 214 -5.98 5.48 11.93
N GLN A 215 -5.60 4.30 11.46
CA GLN A 215 -4.51 4.17 10.50
C GLN A 215 -4.90 4.53 9.07
N LEU A 216 -6.07 4.08 8.61
CA LEU A 216 -6.55 4.42 7.27
C LEU A 216 -6.91 5.90 7.16
N PHE A 217 -7.50 6.48 8.20
CA PHE A 217 -8.16 7.78 8.12
C PHE A 217 -7.70 8.81 9.15
N GLY A 218 -6.81 8.48 10.08
CA GLY A 218 -6.35 9.41 11.13
C GLY A 218 -5.66 10.68 10.59
N GLY A 219 -5.10 10.62 9.38
CA GLY A 219 -4.55 11.78 8.66
C GLY A 219 -5.46 12.38 7.59
N PHE A 220 -6.62 11.80 7.36
CA PHE A 220 -7.54 12.23 6.30
C PHE A 220 -8.29 13.51 6.69
N LYS A 221 -8.51 14.39 5.71
CA LYS A 221 -9.36 15.58 5.84
C LYS A 221 -10.33 15.64 4.68
N PHE A 222 -11.60 15.88 5.00
CA PHE A 222 -12.60 16.23 4.01
C PHE A 222 -12.30 17.61 3.38
N PRO A 223 -12.87 17.95 2.19
CA PRO A 223 -12.59 19.22 1.52
C PRO A 223 -12.94 20.47 2.34
N ASP A 224 -13.85 20.36 3.31
CA ASP A 224 -14.22 21.44 4.23
C ASP A 224 -13.27 21.55 5.45
N GLY A 225 -12.20 20.74 5.49
CA GLY A 225 -11.19 20.72 6.55
C GLY A 225 -11.56 19.87 7.77
N THR A 226 -12.76 19.29 7.83
CA THR A 226 -13.16 18.40 8.92
C THR A 226 -12.37 17.09 8.86
N GLN A 227 -12.09 16.50 10.03
CA GLN A 227 -11.42 15.21 10.16
C GLN A 227 -12.44 14.15 10.59
N PRO A 228 -12.34 12.92 10.06
CA PRO A 228 -13.13 11.82 10.58
C PRO A 228 -12.67 11.43 11.99
N VAL A 229 -13.61 11.05 12.82
CA VAL A 229 -13.37 10.59 14.19
C VAL A 229 -14.07 9.26 14.37
N TYR A 230 -13.33 8.25 14.86
CA TYR A 230 -13.89 6.92 15.11
C TYR A 230 -14.95 6.94 16.21
N GLU A 231 -14.59 7.47 17.37
CA GLU A 231 -15.53 7.60 18.49
C GLU A 231 -16.62 8.64 18.18
N GLY A 232 -17.84 8.26 18.33
CA GLY A 232 -19.00 9.10 18.01
C GLY A 232 -19.90 8.47 16.94
N THR A 233 -20.25 9.24 15.91
CA THR A 233 -21.25 8.81 14.91
C THR A 233 -20.76 7.69 14.02
N PHE A 234 -19.50 7.68 13.61
CA PHE A 234 -18.98 6.66 12.70
C PHE A 234 -19.05 5.26 13.31
N ARG A 235 -18.59 5.09 14.56
CA ARG A 235 -18.69 3.81 15.27
C ARG A 235 -20.16 3.37 15.41
N LYS A 236 -21.04 4.29 15.82
CA LYS A 236 -22.48 4.00 15.92
C LYS A 236 -23.09 3.61 14.58
N LEU A 237 -22.68 4.28 13.48
CA LEU A 237 -23.16 3.96 12.13
C LEU A 237 -22.76 2.56 11.70
N GLN A 238 -21.53 2.13 11.98
CA GLN A 238 -21.09 0.78 11.63
C GLN A 238 -21.94 -0.29 12.36
N MET A 239 -22.15 -0.12 13.67
CA MET A 239 -22.98 -1.01 14.47
C MET A 239 -24.42 -1.01 13.94
N PHE A 240 -24.98 0.18 13.69
CA PHE A 240 -26.31 0.35 13.10
C PHE A 240 -26.42 -0.33 11.73
N PHE A 241 -25.40 -0.19 10.87
CA PHE A 241 -25.37 -0.83 9.56
C PHE A 241 -25.38 -2.35 9.66
N MET A 242 -24.59 -2.95 10.54
CA MET A 242 -24.53 -4.40 10.72
C MET A 242 -25.88 -4.94 11.18
N GLU A 243 -26.48 -4.33 12.19
CA GLU A 243 -27.82 -4.71 12.68
C GLU A 243 -28.89 -4.53 11.60
N TRP A 244 -28.93 -3.40 10.93
CA TRP A 244 -29.88 -3.10 9.86
C TRP A 244 -29.72 -4.10 8.70
N PHE A 245 -28.50 -4.38 8.28
CA PHE A 245 -28.22 -5.28 7.16
C PHE A 245 -28.60 -6.73 7.46
N ARG A 246 -28.44 -7.17 8.72
CA ARG A 246 -28.95 -8.44 9.19
C ARG A 246 -30.47 -8.50 9.06
N GLN A 247 -31.19 -7.48 9.55
CA GLN A 247 -32.64 -7.41 9.46
C GLN A 247 -33.15 -7.40 8.01
N GLU A 248 -32.45 -6.71 7.09
CA GLU A 248 -32.80 -6.73 5.67
C GLU A 248 -32.55 -8.11 5.04
N ARG A 249 -31.51 -8.85 5.43
CA ARG A 249 -31.24 -10.21 4.98
C ARG A 249 -32.26 -11.24 5.45
N GLU A 250 -32.97 -10.99 6.51
CA GLU A 250 -34.12 -11.80 6.93
C GLU A 250 -35.34 -11.59 6.00
N ARG A 251 -35.40 -10.45 5.30
CA ARG A 251 -36.48 -10.09 4.37
C ARG A 251 -36.19 -10.46 2.92
N ALA A 252 -34.94 -10.33 2.51
CA ALA A 252 -34.49 -10.58 1.16
C ALA A 252 -33.08 -11.17 1.17
N LEU A 253 -32.82 -12.16 0.31
CA LEU A 253 -31.49 -12.74 0.16
C LEU A 253 -30.55 -11.75 -0.55
N LEU A 254 -30.07 -10.77 0.20
CA LEU A 254 -29.12 -9.76 -0.30
C LEU A 254 -27.71 -10.35 -0.34
N THR A 255 -27.20 -10.60 -1.55
CA THR A 255 -25.85 -11.11 -1.78
C THR A 255 -24.82 -10.04 -1.42
N TYR A 256 -25.09 -8.79 -1.80
CA TYR A 256 -24.17 -7.64 -1.63
C TYR A 256 -24.72 -6.59 -0.69
N PRO A 257 -23.86 -5.83 -0.01
CA PRO A 257 -22.40 -5.94 -0.06
C PRO A 257 -21.87 -7.22 0.59
N VAL A 258 -20.74 -7.71 0.09
CA VAL A 258 -19.90 -8.61 0.89
C VAL A 258 -19.29 -7.74 1.98
N LEU A 259 -19.60 -8.06 3.22
CA LEU A 259 -19.14 -7.31 4.39
C LEU A 259 -17.90 -7.98 4.98
N THR A 260 -16.88 -7.19 5.28
CA THR A 260 -15.68 -7.62 6.00
C THR A 260 -15.51 -6.78 7.27
N ALA A 261 -15.37 -7.43 8.43
CA ALA A 261 -14.98 -6.80 9.67
C ALA A 261 -13.45 -6.92 9.83
N SER A 262 -12.76 -5.81 9.88
CA SER A 262 -11.30 -5.76 10.02
C SER A 262 -10.91 -5.45 11.46
N LEU A 263 -10.14 -6.37 12.07
CA LEU A 263 -9.73 -6.34 13.48
C LEU A 263 -8.20 -6.41 13.59
N LEU A 264 -7.64 -5.60 14.48
CA LEU A 264 -6.27 -5.80 14.94
C LEU A 264 -6.23 -6.69 16.18
N VAL A 265 -5.34 -7.69 16.15
CA VAL A 265 -5.05 -8.55 17.30
C VAL A 265 -3.70 -8.20 17.93
N ASP A 266 -3.54 -8.55 19.20
CA ASP A 266 -2.26 -8.44 19.91
C ASP A 266 -1.38 -9.69 19.65
N GLU A 267 -0.22 -9.75 20.28
CA GLU A 267 0.73 -10.87 20.18
C GLU A 267 0.16 -12.21 20.66
N GLU A 268 -0.88 -12.15 21.49
CA GLU A 268 -1.60 -13.34 21.99
C GLU A 268 -2.77 -13.75 21.08
N GLY A 269 -3.02 -13.00 20.00
CA GLY A 269 -4.13 -13.22 19.07
C GLY A 269 -5.47 -12.68 19.58
N LYS A 270 -5.48 -11.82 20.59
CA LYS A 270 -6.70 -11.22 21.11
C LYS A 270 -7.00 -9.89 20.44
N PRO A 271 -8.27 -9.61 20.09
CA PRO A 271 -8.66 -8.33 19.53
C PRO A 271 -8.25 -7.15 20.42
N LYS A 272 -7.55 -6.17 19.86
CA LYS A 272 -7.17 -4.93 20.54
C LYS A 272 -8.41 -4.10 20.89
N ASP A 273 -9.36 -3.96 19.95
CA ASP A 273 -10.67 -3.36 20.19
C ASP A 273 -11.69 -4.44 20.59
N LYS A 274 -11.69 -4.75 21.89
CA LYS A 274 -12.61 -5.75 22.48
C LYS A 274 -14.07 -5.40 22.24
N HIS A 275 -14.42 -4.12 22.28
CA HIS A 275 -15.81 -3.69 22.11
C HIS A 275 -16.31 -3.97 20.69
N PHE A 276 -15.51 -3.66 19.68
CA PHE A 276 -15.85 -3.93 18.29
C PHE A 276 -15.92 -5.46 18.03
N ALA A 277 -14.96 -6.23 18.55
CA ALA A 277 -14.98 -7.69 18.44
C ALA A 277 -16.23 -8.32 19.10
N TRP A 278 -16.65 -7.81 20.27
CA TRP A 278 -17.90 -8.23 20.91
C TRP A 278 -19.15 -7.87 20.08
N THR A 279 -19.14 -6.73 19.38
CA THR A 279 -20.22 -6.36 18.45
C THR A 279 -20.26 -7.33 17.26
N CYS A 280 -19.10 -7.66 16.69
CA CYS A 280 -19.01 -8.68 15.65
C CYS A 280 -19.56 -10.03 16.11
N ALA A 281 -19.15 -10.50 17.29
CA ALA A 281 -19.60 -11.74 17.88
C ALA A 281 -21.13 -11.75 18.13
N GLU A 282 -21.67 -10.62 18.57
CA GLU A 282 -23.12 -10.47 18.79
C GLU A 282 -23.90 -10.58 17.48
N GLU A 283 -23.48 -9.88 16.42
CA GLU A 283 -24.16 -9.97 15.12
C GLU A 283 -23.99 -11.34 14.46
N MET A 284 -22.83 -12.01 14.66
CA MET A 284 -22.64 -13.42 14.28
C MET A 284 -23.66 -14.33 14.99
N SER A 285 -23.84 -14.17 16.30
CA SER A 285 -24.77 -14.99 17.08
C SER A 285 -26.23 -14.80 16.68
N LYS A 286 -26.56 -13.66 16.05
CA LYS A 286 -27.89 -13.34 15.51
C LYS A 286 -28.05 -13.75 14.03
N GLY A 287 -27.03 -14.35 13.42
CA GLY A 287 -27.08 -14.88 12.06
C GLY A 287 -26.58 -13.94 10.96
N LEU A 288 -25.95 -12.79 11.27
CA LEU A 288 -25.28 -12.00 10.24
C LEU A 288 -24.01 -12.72 9.78
N SER A 289 -24.00 -13.15 8.51
CA SER A 289 -22.81 -13.73 7.89
C SER A 289 -21.95 -12.63 7.24
N PHE A 290 -20.70 -12.53 7.66
CA PHE A 290 -19.68 -11.63 7.12
C PHE A 290 -18.29 -12.26 7.27
N PHE A 291 -17.29 -11.70 6.57
CA PHE A 291 -15.91 -12.11 6.76
C PHE A 291 -15.27 -11.35 7.92
N VAL A 292 -14.38 -12.04 8.62
CA VAL A 292 -13.48 -11.44 9.59
C VAL A 292 -12.09 -11.44 9.02
N TYR A 293 -11.46 -10.28 9.02
CA TYR A 293 -10.06 -10.11 8.68
C TYR A 293 -9.30 -9.73 9.94
N GLU A 294 -8.32 -10.55 10.31
CA GLU A 294 -7.49 -10.36 11.49
C GLU A 294 -6.02 -10.18 11.08
N SER A 295 -5.40 -9.15 11.63
CA SER A 295 -3.98 -8.90 11.44
C SER A 295 -3.29 -8.86 12.80
N ASP A 296 -2.21 -9.63 12.96
CA ASP A 296 -1.42 -9.70 14.18
C ASP A 296 -0.36 -8.60 14.26
N SER A 297 0.01 -7.99 13.15
CA SER A 297 1.08 -7.03 13.13
C SER A 297 0.60 -5.60 13.22
N VAL A 298 0.93 -4.98 14.34
CA VAL A 298 0.96 -3.50 14.45
C VAL A 298 2.00 -2.94 13.48
N ASP A 299 2.99 -3.73 13.11
CA ASP A 299 4.11 -3.37 12.23
C ASP A 299 3.68 -3.18 10.77
N SER A 300 2.63 -3.84 10.31
CA SER A 300 1.98 -3.54 9.02
C SER A 300 1.22 -2.21 9.04
N LEU A 301 0.90 -1.69 10.22
CA LEU A 301 0.11 -0.49 10.46
C LEU A 301 0.94 0.63 11.09
N SER A 302 2.04 0.31 11.78
CA SER A 302 2.87 1.32 12.41
C SER A 302 3.81 1.95 11.39
N SER A 303 3.60 3.22 11.14
CA SER A 303 4.54 4.03 10.38
C SER A 303 5.86 4.13 11.14
N CYS A 304 6.95 3.62 10.57
CA CYS A 304 8.30 3.89 11.04
C CYS A 304 8.63 5.35 10.78
N CYS A 305 8.49 6.21 11.78
CA CYS A 305 8.47 7.65 11.65
C CYS A 305 9.43 8.34 12.61
N PHE A 306 9.70 9.62 12.32
CA PHE A 306 10.50 10.52 13.15
C PHE A 306 9.62 11.52 13.89
N ASP A 307 10.17 12.05 14.97
CA ASP A 307 9.68 13.29 15.58
C ASP A 307 9.63 14.44 14.57
N GLY A 308 8.66 15.31 14.71
CA GLY A 308 8.42 16.39 13.77
C GLY A 308 9.54 17.44 13.68
N SER A 309 10.47 17.49 14.62
CA SER A 309 11.63 18.40 14.61
C SER A 309 12.80 17.91 13.75
N GLN A 310 12.80 16.63 13.33
CA GLN A 310 13.87 16.06 12.52
C GLN A 310 14.02 16.81 11.19
N LYS A 311 15.23 17.30 10.89
CA LYS A 311 15.48 18.11 9.69
C LYS A 311 15.74 17.25 8.46
N VAL A 312 15.12 17.67 7.34
CA VAL A 312 15.21 17.01 6.03
C VAL A 312 15.49 18.02 4.92
N LEU A 313 16.11 17.53 3.83
CA LEU A 313 16.30 18.27 2.60
C LEU A 313 15.24 17.85 1.59
N VAL A 314 14.43 18.80 1.15
CA VAL A 314 13.39 18.60 0.14
C VAL A 314 13.56 19.59 -1.01
N ARG A 315 13.21 19.17 -2.22
CA ARG A 315 13.28 19.98 -3.44
C ARG A 315 11.94 19.92 -4.17
N ASN A 316 11.43 21.07 -4.56
CA ASN A 316 10.23 21.25 -5.38
C ASN A 316 10.48 22.32 -6.46
N GLU A 317 9.42 22.80 -7.12
CA GLU A 317 9.48 23.86 -8.14
C GLU A 317 10.02 25.20 -7.58
N ASP A 318 9.82 25.48 -6.30
CA ASP A 318 10.32 26.69 -5.61
C ASP A 318 11.80 26.59 -5.19
N GLY A 319 12.47 25.44 -5.40
CA GLY A 319 13.88 25.22 -5.05
C GLY A 319 14.09 24.22 -3.91
N VAL A 320 15.29 24.24 -3.32
CA VAL A 320 15.69 23.38 -2.20
C VAL A 320 15.40 24.07 -0.86
N LYS A 321 14.82 23.31 0.07
CA LYS A 321 14.51 23.78 1.43
C LYS A 321 15.05 22.81 2.47
N LEU A 322 15.60 23.35 3.56
CA LEU A 322 15.94 22.62 4.78
C LEU A 322 14.83 22.90 5.80
N LEU A 323 14.04 21.90 6.10
CA LEU A 323 12.86 22.04 6.96
C LEU A 323 12.83 20.97 8.06
N PRO A 324 12.21 21.26 9.23
CA PRO A 324 11.70 20.22 10.11
C PRO A 324 10.69 19.36 9.33
N ILE A 325 10.71 18.06 9.53
CA ILE A 325 9.86 17.15 8.73
C ILE A 325 8.37 17.46 8.88
N ARG A 326 7.93 17.98 10.03
CA ARG A 326 6.53 18.41 10.25
C ARG A 326 6.10 19.59 9.37
N ASP A 327 7.03 20.43 8.93
CA ASP A 327 6.77 21.65 8.17
C ASP A 327 6.88 21.42 6.66
N VAL A 328 7.16 20.19 6.23
CA VAL A 328 7.22 19.83 4.81
C VAL A 328 5.83 19.92 4.20
N PRO A 329 5.63 20.76 3.15
CA PRO A 329 4.33 20.90 2.50
C PRO A 329 3.88 19.57 1.87
N ARG A 330 2.57 19.28 1.92
CA ARG A 330 1.96 18.16 1.19
C ARG A 330 1.89 18.51 -0.30
N MET A 331 2.94 18.24 -1.06
CA MET A 331 3.05 18.55 -2.49
C MET A 331 3.21 17.28 -3.32
N ASN A 332 2.55 17.24 -4.47
CA ASN A 332 2.56 16.06 -5.35
C ASN A 332 3.86 15.87 -6.17
N ASN A 333 4.76 16.87 -6.22
CA ASN A 333 6.00 16.84 -7.01
C ASN A 333 7.24 17.16 -6.16
N MET A 334 7.40 16.49 -5.02
CA MET A 334 8.53 16.69 -4.14
C MET A 334 9.58 15.60 -4.33
N THR A 335 10.85 16.02 -4.33
CA THR A 335 11.99 15.09 -4.26
C THR A 335 12.74 15.27 -2.95
N ILE A 336 13.25 14.16 -2.43
CA ILE A 336 13.99 14.07 -1.16
C ILE A 336 15.42 13.64 -1.48
N PHE A 337 16.38 14.10 -0.69
CA PHE A 337 17.77 13.74 -0.89
C PHE A 337 18.05 12.30 -0.43
N TYR A 338 18.69 11.51 -1.29
CA TYR A 338 19.22 10.19 -0.95
C TYR A 338 20.52 9.91 -1.67
N ASN A 339 21.56 9.65 -0.90
CA ASN A 339 22.87 9.13 -1.31
C ASN A 339 23.41 9.67 -2.65
N GLY A 340 23.38 11.00 -2.82
CA GLY A 340 23.88 11.68 -4.01
C GLY A 340 22.84 11.90 -5.12
N SER A 341 21.56 11.65 -4.86
CA SER A 341 20.48 11.84 -5.83
C SER A 341 19.26 12.54 -5.20
N TRP A 342 18.44 13.14 -6.03
CA TRP A 342 17.12 13.63 -5.64
C TRP A 342 16.06 12.66 -6.14
N VAL A 343 15.26 12.12 -5.23
CA VAL A 343 14.34 11.03 -5.50
C VAL A 343 12.93 11.43 -5.13
N LYS A 344 11.98 11.05 -5.96
CA LYS A 344 10.56 11.30 -5.69
C LYS A 344 10.11 10.54 -4.43
N GLY A 345 9.36 11.23 -3.59
CA GLY A 345 8.76 10.67 -2.40
C GLY A 345 7.50 11.41 -2.00
N SER A 346 6.65 10.74 -1.25
CA SER A 346 5.43 11.30 -0.67
C SER A 346 5.57 11.47 0.84
N TYR A 347 5.00 12.56 1.34
CA TYR A 347 5.01 12.89 2.75
C TYR A 347 4.03 12.05 3.54
N VAL A 348 4.46 11.56 4.68
CA VAL A 348 3.68 10.72 5.59
C VAL A 348 3.61 11.38 6.96
N LYS A 349 2.40 11.46 7.51
CA LYS A 349 2.13 11.85 8.90
C LYS A 349 1.31 10.74 9.57
N ALA A 350 1.72 10.32 10.74
CA ALA A 350 1.05 9.27 11.49
C ALA A 350 0.84 9.67 12.95
N GLN A 351 0.01 8.92 13.64
CA GLN A 351 -0.11 9.03 15.10
C GLN A 351 1.12 8.43 15.78
N PRO A 352 1.50 8.95 16.96
CA PRO A 352 2.64 8.43 17.70
C PRO A 352 2.39 6.99 18.17
N THR A 353 3.46 6.25 18.30
CA THR A 353 3.47 4.99 19.07
C THR A 353 3.75 5.33 20.54
N GLU A 354 3.38 4.43 21.45
CA GLU A 354 3.59 4.63 22.89
C GLU A 354 5.08 4.80 23.27
N LYS A 355 5.98 4.31 22.42
CA LYS A 355 7.43 4.34 22.64
C LYS A 355 8.18 5.00 21.50
N MET A 356 9.01 5.95 21.85
CA MET A 356 9.95 6.62 20.97
C MET A 356 11.39 6.39 21.45
N TYR A 357 12.35 6.46 20.55
CA TYR A 357 13.77 6.29 20.84
C TYR A 357 14.55 7.54 20.43
N LYS A 358 15.31 8.09 21.38
CA LYS A 358 16.30 9.13 21.09
C LYS A 358 17.67 8.46 20.98
N ILE A 359 18.25 8.44 19.77
CA ILE A 359 19.51 7.78 19.46
C ILE A 359 20.57 8.84 19.20
N THR A 360 21.70 8.73 19.87
CA THR A 360 22.85 9.63 19.69
C THR A 360 24.04 8.84 19.15
N THR A 361 24.61 9.27 18.03
CA THR A 361 25.79 8.64 17.44
C THR A 361 27.09 9.21 17.98
N SER A 362 28.21 8.52 17.75
CA SER A 362 29.55 8.96 18.15
C SER A 362 30.01 10.26 17.49
N ASN A 363 29.42 10.62 16.34
CA ASN A 363 29.60 11.93 15.70
C ASN A 363 28.53 12.96 16.09
N LYS A 364 27.88 12.74 17.25
CA LYS A 364 26.91 13.66 17.88
C LYS A 364 25.67 13.96 17.02
N LYS A 365 25.25 13.02 16.17
CA LYS A 365 23.96 13.14 15.48
C LYS A 365 22.86 12.61 16.40
N GLU A 366 21.79 13.39 16.52
CA GLU A 366 20.61 13.01 17.27
C GLU A 366 19.50 12.61 16.32
N LEU A 367 18.85 11.51 16.62
CA LEU A 367 17.71 10.95 15.91
C LEU A 367 16.60 10.72 16.93
N PHE A 368 15.38 11.08 16.60
CA PHE A 368 14.24 10.83 17.46
C PHE A 368 13.13 10.17 16.63
N CYS A 369 12.90 8.88 16.86
CA CYS A 369 12.08 8.03 16.01
C CYS A 369 11.24 7.03 16.80
N THR A 370 10.26 6.43 16.13
CA THR A 370 9.43 5.36 16.68
C THR A 370 10.23 4.08 16.91
N SER A 371 9.78 3.22 17.83
CA SER A 371 10.45 1.95 18.21
C SER A 371 10.75 1.04 17.02
N ASN A 372 9.84 0.99 16.06
CA ASN A 372 9.91 0.18 14.86
C ASN A 372 10.56 0.87 13.65
N HIS A 373 11.15 2.06 13.83
CA HIS A 373 11.89 2.70 12.76
C HIS A 373 13.14 1.88 12.40
N VAL A 374 13.41 1.70 11.11
CA VAL A 374 14.49 0.84 10.63
C VAL A 374 15.68 1.68 10.20
N PHE A 375 16.87 1.26 10.63
CA PHE A 375 18.14 1.85 10.25
C PHE A 375 19.06 0.82 9.59
N PRO A 376 19.68 1.18 8.44
CA PRO A 376 20.75 0.37 7.88
C PRO A 376 21.99 0.42 8.80
N THR A 377 22.33 -0.73 9.35
CA THR A 377 23.50 -0.92 10.20
C THR A 377 24.61 -1.67 9.46
N LEU A 378 25.76 -1.83 10.09
CA LEU A 378 26.87 -2.59 9.54
C LEU A 378 26.55 -4.09 9.36
N GLU A 379 25.60 -4.61 10.16
CA GLU A 379 25.19 -6.02 10.19
C GLU A 379 23.87 -6.28 9.43
N GLY A 380 23.32 -5.25 8.76
CA GLY A 380 22.03 -5.28 8.10
C GLY A 380 21.04 -4.33 8.74
N ASP A 381 19.79 -4.37 8.30
CA ASP A 381 18.73 -3.50 8.80
C ASP A 381 18.30 -3.94 10.20
N LYS A 382 18.17 -2.98 11.14
CA LYS A 382 17.69 -3.21 12.51
C LYS A 382 16.61 -2.19 12.89
N PHE A 383 15.63 -2.62 13.67
CA PHE A 383 14.66 -1.73 14.30
C PHE A 383 15.32 -0.84 15.35
N ALA A 384 14.77 0.36 15.56
CA ALA A 384 15.25 1.26 16.61
C ALA A 384 15.21 0.62 18.01
N SER A 385 14.20 -0.23 18.28
CA SER A 385 14.07 -1.04 19.50
C SER A 385 15.19 -2.06 19.69
N ASP A 386 15.78 -2.56 18.61
CA ASP A 386 16.77 -3.64 18.61
C ASP A 386 18.21 -3.11 18.54
N LEU A 387 18.35 -1.80 18.37
CA LEU A 387 19.65 -1.15 18.34
C LEU A 387 20.32 -1.15 19.72
N THR A 388 21.62 -1.33 19.70
CA THR A 388 22.49 -1.27 20.87
C THR A 388 23.64 -0.28 20.68
N THR A 389 24.37 0.04 21.72
CA THR A 389 25.58 0.89 21.64
C THR A 389 26.74 0.21 20.90
N GLU A 390 26.62 -1.06 20.53
CA GLU A 390 27.61 -1.75 19.68
C GLU A 390 27.32 -1.61 18.20
N ASP A 391 26.12 -1.14 17.82
CA ASP A 391 25.71 -0.95 16.43
C ASP A 391 26.28 0.34 15.81
N TYR A 392 26.35 0.34 14.47
CA TYR A 392 26.88 1.42 13.65
C TYR A 392 25.86 1.82 12.59
N LEU A 393 25.49 3.11 12.52
CA LEU A 393 24.53 3.65 11.55
C LEU A 393 25.21 4.20 10.31
N LEU A 394 24.62 3.93 9.13
CA LEU A 394 25.12 4.39 7.84
C LEU A 394 24.96 5.90 7.66
N THR A 395 25.99 6.53 7.10
CA THR A 395 25.94 7.93 6.70
C THR A 395 26.10 8.07 5.18
N ASN A 396 25.53 9.14 4.63
CA ASN A 396 25.71 9.49 3.21
C ASN A 396 27.18 9.77 2.89
N THR A 397 27.71 9.11 1.87
CA THR A 397 29.10 9.26 1.40
C THR A 397 29.22 9.58 -0.08
N ARG A 398 28.11 9.61 -0.82
CA ARG A 398 28.09 9.94 -2.24
C ARG A 398 27.73 11.40 -2.48
N PRO A 399 28.57 12.18 -3.19
CA PRO A 399 28.22 13.54 -3.54
C PRO A 399 27.12 13.56 -4.61
N TYR A 400 26.19 14.50 -4.48
CA TYR A 400 25.31 14.88 -5.58
C TYR A 400 26.18 15.57 -6.65
N ASN A 401 26.18 15.01 -7.84
CA ASN A 401 26.93 15.54 -8.95
C ASN A 401 26.02 15.59 -10.17
N ASP A 402 25.27 16.68 -10.29
CA ASP A 402 24.53 16.95 -11.52
C ASP A 402 25.52 17.38 -12.62
N THR A 403 25.37 16.80 -13.79
CA THR A 403 26.14 17.16 -14.99
C THR A 403 25.73 18.52 -15.55
N THR A 404 24.65 19.13 -15.08
CA THR A 404 24.31 20.52 -15.37
C THR A 404 25.33 21.42 -14.69
N LYS A 405 26.19 22.05 -15.50
CA LYS A 405 27.32 22.89 -15.08
C LYS A 405 26.90 24.27 -14.55
N ASP A 406 25.93 24.32 -13.62
CA ASP A 406 25.45 25.58 -13.07
C ASP A 406 26.23 25.96 -11.81
N GLY A 407 26.93 27.09 -11.86
CA GLY A 407 27.71 27.68 -10.78
C GLY A 407 29.20 27.27 -10.82
N THR A 408 30.08 28.23 -10.68
CA THR A 408 31.54 28.07 -10.72
C THR A 408 32.11 28.01 -9.28
N TYR A 409 33.30 27.43 -9.15
CA TYR A 409 34.05 27.43 -7.88
C TYR A 409 34.28 28.84 -7.35
N SER A 410 34.64 29.81 -8.24
CA SER A 410 34.91 31.19 -7.87
C SER A 410 33.69 31.92 -7.30
N GLU A 411 32.53 31.73 -7.90
CA GLU A 411 31.26 32.28 -7.38
C GLU A 411 30.95 31.69 -6.01
N GLY A 412 31.07 30.35 -5.85
CA GLY A 412 30.89 29.69 -4.57
C GLY A 412 31.88 30.22 -3.52
N PHE A 413 33.15 30.45 -3.87
CA PHE A 413 34.17 30.96 -2.95
C PHE A 413 33.84 32.39 -2.46
N LEU A 414 33.34 33.26 -3.35
CA LEU A 414 32.86 34.60 -2.96
C LEU A 414 31.65 34.53 -2.02
N VAL A 415 30.68 33.65 -2.28
CA VAL A 415 29.53 33.43 -1.39
C VAL A 415 30.01 32.94 -0.03
N GLY A 416 30.93 31.98 0.04
CA GLY A 416 31.51 31.47 1.26
C GLY A 416 32.26 32.56 2.08
N MET A 417 33.09 33.37 1.44
CA MET A 417 33.76 34.49 2.11
C MET A 417 32.79 35.51 2.65
N TYR A 418 31.68 35.78 1.92
CA TYR A 418 30.68 36.73 2.41
C TYR A 418 29.89 36.16 3.61
N LEU A 419 29.62 34.87 3.63
CA LEU A 419 28.99 34.23 4.80
C LEU A 419 29.82 34.42 6.08
N GLY A 420 31.15 34.32 6.01
CA GLY A 420 32.05 34.62 7.14
C GLY A 420 32.20 36.12 7.36
N ASP A 421 33.14 36.70 6.68
CA ASP A 421 33.63 38.08 6.91
C ASP A 421 32.90 39.15 6.04
N GLY A 422 31.75 38.85 5.43
CA GLY A 422 31.02 39.76 4.55
C GLY A 422 30.05 40.68 5.31
N SER A 423 29.88 41.89 4.77
CA SER A 423 28.88 42.88 5.23
C SER A 423 28.40 43.74 4.06
N ARG A 424 27.44 44.63 4.31
CA ARG A 424 26.98 45.62 3.34
C ARG A 424 27.16 47.01 3.84
N ASP A 425 27.62 47.88 2.98
CA ASP A 425 27.67 49.32 3.21
C ASP A 425 26.99 50.01 2.02
N LYS A 426 25.78 50.51 2.19
CA LYS A 426 24.90 51.07 1.16
C LYS A 426 24.73 50.08 -0.01
N ASN A 427 25.37 50.43 -1.16
CA ASN A 427 25.31 49.61 -2.39
C ASN A 427 26.54 48.71 -2.55
N ASP A 428 27.50 48.75 -1.65
CA ASP A 428 28.73 47.97 -1.74
C ASP A 428 28.61 46.65 -1.00
N VAL A 429 29.15 45.61 -1.61
CA VAL A 429 29.52 44.34 -0.97
C VAL A 429 30.90 44.56 -0.32
N VAL A 430 31.02 44.29 0.97
CA VAL A 430 32.23 44.53 1.74
C VAL A 430 32.70 43.20 2.36
N LEU A 431 34.01 42.90 2.16
CA LEU A 431 34.67 41.80 2.86
C LEU A 431 35.71 42.42 3.81
N SER A 432 35.61 42.08 5.10
CA SER A 432 36.51 42.54 6.15
C SER A 432 37.52 41.44 6.50
N LEU A 433 38.69 41.48 5.93
CA LEU A 433 39.71 40.42 5.95
C LEU A 433 40.94 40.85 6.76
N SER A 434 41.89 39.96 6.99
CA SER A 434 43.26 40.27 7.39
C SER A 434 44.21 40.20 6.17
N ASP A 435 45.46 40.75 6.32
CA ASP A 435 46.47 40.68 5.29
C ASP A 435 46.69 39.25 4.76
N ALA A 436 46.74 38.26 5.67
CA ALA A 436 46.95 36.87 5.30
C ALA A 436 45.78 36.28 4.54
N LYS A 437 44.55 36.77 4.72
CA LYS A 437 43.34 36.27 4.04
C LYS A 437 43.15 36.90 2.67
N ILE A 438 43.57 38.19 2.49
CA ILE A 438 43.33 38.90 1.22
C ILE A 438 44.15 38.35 0.05
N GLU A 439 45.39 37.93 0.27
CA GLU A 439 46.27 37.42 -0.78
C GLU A 439 45.63 36.22 -1.53
N LYS A 440 45.02 35.31 -0.81
CA LYS A 440 44.28 34.18 -1.39
C LYS A 440 42.97 34.60 -2.04
N ALA A 441 42.27 35.56 -1.42
CA ALA A 441 40.99 36.08 -1.91
C ALA A 441 41.12 36.82 -3.26
N MET A 442 42.24 37.57 -3.45
CA MET A 442 42.47 38.30 -4.69
C MET A 442 42.43 37.45 -5.98
N LYS A 443 42.74 36.16 -5.88
CA LYS A 443 42.68 35.24 -7.03
C LYS A 443 41.23 35.04 -7.56
N PHE A 444 40.25 35.35 -6.76
CA PHE A 444 38.84 35.21 -7.07
C PHE A 444 38.13 36.55 -7.37
N PHE A 445 38.84 37.67 -7.28
CA PHE A 445 38.33 38.96 -7.66
C PHE A 445 38.52 39.19 -9.15
N LYS A 446 37.42 39.18 -9.89
CA LYS A 446 37.45 39.44 -11.31
C LYS A 446 37.73 40.94 -11.55
N GLY A 447 38.51 41.28 -12.58
CA GLY A 447 38.82 42.66 -12.92
C GLY A 447 37.58 43.49 -13.27
N GLU A 448 36.57 42.86 -13.85
CA GLU A 448 35.28 43.45 -14.22
C GLU A 448 34.45 43.88 -12.98
N ASP A 449 34.69 43.29 -11.83
CA ASP A 449 33.94 43.56 -10.58
C ASP A 449 34.44 44.80 -9.81
N ASN A 450 35.45 45.47 -10.30
CA ASN A 450 35.97 46.74 -9.75
C ASN A 450 36.19 46.71 -8.23
N TRP A 451 36.91 45.71 -7.71
CA TRP A 451 37.23 45.60 -6.31
C TRP A 451 38.18 46.70 -5.85
N ARG A 452 37.79 47.48 -4.84
CA ARG A 452 38.61 48.53 -4.16
C ARG A 452 39.10 47.92 -2.84
N ILE A 453 40.46 47.80 -2.73
CA ILE A 453 41.11 47.21 -1.52
C ILE A 453 41.73 48.32 -0.74
N HIS A 454 41.36 48.41 0.54
CA HIS A 454 41.96 49.35 1.51
C HIS A 454 42.58 48.56 2.63
N ILE A 455 43.84 48.75 2.89
CA ILE A 455 44.62 48.14 3.97
C ILE A 455 44.76 49.15 5.08
N TYR A 456 44.36 48.81 6.28
CA TYR A 456 44.50 49.68 7.46
C TYR A 456 45.79 49.40 8.24
N ASP A 457 46.27 50.32 9.03
CA ASP A 457 47.53 50.24 9.79
C ASP A 457 47.54 49.07 10.81
N ASN A 458 46.41 48.59 11.18
CA ASN A 458 46.22 47.45 12.10
C ASN A 458 46.14 46.09 11.44
N HIS A 459 46.60 45.92 10.17
CA HIS A 459 46.57 44.73 9.39
C HIS A 459 45.12 44.23 9.05
N ASN A 460 44.09 45.05 9.18
CA ASN A 460 42.76 44.80 8.67
C ASN A 460 42.70 45.28 7.22
N VAL A 461 41.97 44.52 6.40
CA VAL A 461 41.77 44.82 4.99
C VAL A 461 40.29 44.91 4.68
N SER A 462 39.85 45.97 4.01
CA SER A 462 38.49 46.09 3.49
C SER A 462 38.52 45.97 1.98
N ALA A 463 37.97 44.93 1.46
CA ALA A 463 37.76 44.79 0.01
C ALA A 463 36.29 45.11 -0.32
N ARG A 464 36.07 46.09 -1.24
CA ARG A 464 34.74 46.63 -1.54
C ARG A 464 34.45 46.58 -3.02
N THR A 465 33.25 46.21 -3.43
CA THR A 465 32.76 46.32 -4.80
C THR A 465 31.33 46.76 -4.88
N SER A 466 30.99 47.56 -5.91
CA SER A 466 29.64 47.92 -6.28
C SER A 466 29.15 47.17 -7.53
N SER A 467 29.90 46.13 -7.96
CA SER A 467 29.50 45.27 -9.10
C SER A 467 28.08 44.72 -8.89
N GLN A 468 27.24 44.89 -9.93
CA GLN A 468 25.86 44.37 -9.91
C GLN A 468 25.88 42.86 -9.86
N ASP A 469 26.76 42.20 -10.62
CA ASP A 469 26.83 40.73 -10.67
C ASP A 469 27.19 40.13 -9.31
N VAL A 470 28.18 40.77 -8.61
CA VAL A 470 28.54 40.33 -7.25
C VAL A 470 27.39 40.56 -6.28
N ARG A 471 26.69 41.69 -6.40
CA ARG A 471 25.51 41.97 -5.53
C ARG A 471 24.40 40.97 -5.77
N ASP A 472 24.09 40.66 -7.01
CA ASP A 472 23.03 39.71 -7.36
C ASP A 472 23.38 38.29 -6.94
N LEU A 473 24.65 37.89 -7.08
CA LEU A 473 25.14 36.62 -6.56
C LEU A 473 24.98 36.54 -5.05
N ILE A 474 25.40 37.51 -4.30
CA ILE A 474 25.30 37.56 -2.84
C ILE A 474 23.83 37.62 -2.42
N ASN A 475 23.00 38.45 -3.06
CA ASN A 475 21.56 38.54 -2.77
C ASN A 475 20.83 37.21 -2.97
N LYS A 476 21.24 36.46 -3.98
CA LYS A 476 20.63 35.15 -4.30
C LYS A 476 20.95 34.12 -3.23
N TYR A 477 22.16 34.10 -2.67
CA TYR A 477 22.59 32.99 -1.82
C TYR A 477 22.72 33.31 -0.35
N VAL A 478 22.81 34.59 0.04
CA VAL A 478 23.02 34.97 1.45
C VAL A 478 21.94 35.91 1.94
N PHE A 479 21.29 35.49 3.03
CA PHE A 479 20.29 36.27 3.74
C PHE A 479 20.82 36.68 5.16
N GLY A 480 20.14 37.63 5.76
CA GLY A 480 20.53 38.15 7.08
C GLY A 480 21.63 39.21 7.02
N LYS A 481 21.57 40.12 7.98
CA LYS A 481 22.48 41.30 8.04
C LYS A 481 23.66 41.12 9.00
N TYR A 482 23.41 40.44 10.11
CA TYR A 482 24.40 40.30 11.20
C TYR A 482 24.94 38.88 11.27
N ALA A 483 26.12 38.66 11.84
CA ALA A 483 26.75 37.35 11.92
C ALA A 483 25.81 36.25 12.48
N HIS A 484 25.02 36.54 13.53
CA HIS A 484 24.09 35.61 14.13
C HIS A 484 22.78 35.42 13.36
N THR A 485 22.51 36.23 12.32
CA THR A 485 21.33 36.15 11.48
C THR A 485 21.64 35.70 10.03
N LYS A 486 22.91 35.48 9.69
CA LYS A 486 23.29 35.02 8.36
C LYS A 486 22.73 33.63 8.09
N GLU A 487 22.27 33.45 6.86
CA GLU A 487 21.68 32.20 6.32
C GLU A 487 22.15 31.95 4.90
N LEU A 488 22.28 30.69 4.54
CA LEU A 488 22.56 30.24 3.18
C LEU A 488 21.26 29.86 2.48
N ASN A 489 21.03 30.34 1.26
CA ASN A 489 19.96 29.82 0.41
C ASN A 489 20.27 28.37 0.02
N MET A 490 19.37 27.46 0.36
CA MET A 490 19.57 26.02 0.14
C MET A 490 19.56 25.61 -1.33
N ASP A 491 19.16 26.48 -2.28
CA ASP A 491 19.36 26.26 -3.72
C ASP A 491 20.83 26.08 -4.09
N ALA A 492 21.76 26.47 -3.24
CA ALA A 492 23.16 26.13 -3.36
C ALA A 492 23.39 24.61 -3.47
N CYS A 493 22.55 23.79 -2.85
CA CYS A 493 22.62 22.31 -2.92
C CYS A 493 22.36 21.75 -4.33
N ASN A 494 21.66 22.50 -5.19
CA ASN A 494 21.40 22.11 -6.60
C ASN A 494 22.53 22.54 -7.56
N LYS A 495 23.50 23.30 -7.08
CA LYS A 495 24.59 23.79 -7.92
C LYS A 495 25.70 22.76 -8.10
N SER A 496 26.58 23.00 -9.03
CA SER A 496 27.73 22.13 -9.29
C SER A 496 28.49 21.77 -8.01
N LEU A 497 29.15 20.63 -7.98
CA LEU A 497 30.00 20.24 -6.84
C LEU A 497 31.12 21.28 -6.62
N ALA A 498 31.66 21.89 -7.73
CA ALA A 498 32.64 22.94 -7.66
C ALA A 498 32.13 24.21 -6.96
N PHE A 499 30.90 24.63 -7.22
CA PHE A 499 30.28 25.77 -6.55
C PHE A 499 30.11 25.50 -5.05
N ARG A 500 29.60 24.33 -4.65
CA ARG A 500 29.44 23.95 -3.24
C ARG A 500 30.77 23.83 -2.52
N GLN A 501 31.79 23.27 -3.17
CA GLN A 501 33.14 23.23 -2.63
C GLN A 501 33.71 24.66 -2.47
N GLY A 502 33.42 25.54 -3.41
CA GLY A 502 33.77 26.97 -3.30
C GLY A 502 33.16 27.61 -2.06
N ILE A 503 31.87 27.38 -1.77
CA ILE A 503 31.23 27.90 -0.57
C ILE A 503 31.94 27.40 0.70
N LEU A 504 32.26 26.13 0.78
CA LEU A 504 32.96 25.56 1.94
C LEU A 504 34.35 26.18 2.09
N ASP A 505 35.12 26.24 1.04
CA ASP A 505 36.51 26.75 1.08
C ASP A 505 36.57 28.25 1.34
N GLY A 506 35.60 29.02 0.79
CA GLY A 506 35.50 30.46 1.03
C GLY A 506 35.13 30.77 2.49
N TYR A 507 34.16 30.00 3.03
CA TYR A 507 33.79 30.15 4.43
C TYR A 507 34.90 29.67 5.36
N TYR A 508 35.56 28.55 5.06
CA TYR A 508 36.73 28.07 5.79
C TYR A 508 37.90 29.08 5.77
N HIS A 509 38.07 29.81 4.64
CA HIS A 509 39.10 30.84 4.51
C HIS A 509 38.86 32.04 5.43
N THR A 510 37.59 32.36 5.73
CA THR A 510 37.21 33.48 6.61
C THR A 510 37.08 33.06 8.06
N ASP A 511 36.16 32.21 8.39
CA ASP A 511 35.81 31.75 9.73
C ASP A 511 36.24 30.30 10.01
N GLY A 512 37.27 29.84 9.32
CA GLY A 512 37.86 28.52 9.54
C GLY A 512 38.86 28.49 10.65
N GLY A 513 38.98 27.35 11.30
CA GLY A 513 39.98 27.04 12.33
C GLY A 513 40.89 25.89 11.91
N ASN A 514 41.85 25.57 12.76
CA ASN A 514 42.73 24.42 12.55
C ASN A 514 41.93 23.11 12.42
N SER A 515 42.30 22.23 11.49
CA SER A 515 41.75 20.87 11.37
C SER A 515 40.27 20.77 10.91
N ASN A 516 39.94 21.31 9.73
CA ASN A 516 38.63 21.18 9.08
C ASN A 516 37.45 21.62 9.96
N ARG A 517 37.46 22.89 10.36
CA ARG A 517 36.42 23.49 11.21
C ARG A 517 36.02 24.85 10.69
N ILE A 518 34.71 25.12 10.79
CA ILE A 518 34.16 26.47 10.63
C ILE A 518 33.33 26.84 11.86
N TYR A 519 33.23 28.12 12.12
CA TYR A 519 32.55 28.65 13.28
C TYR A 519 31.46 29.65 12.88
N SER A 520 30.36 29.68 13.60
CA SER A 520 29.32 30.70 13.47
C SER A 520 28.58 30.95 14.77
N THR A 521 28.05 32.14 14.91
CA THR A 521 27.06 32.49 15.93
C THR A 521 25.62 32.32 15.38
N SER A 522 25.46 32.00 14.08
CA SER A 522 24.18 31.66 13.49
C SER A 522 23.95 30.12 13.54
N GLU A 523 23.03 29.70 14.39
CA GLU A 523 22.62 28.30 14.45
C GLU A 523 22.12 27.83 13.11
N LYS A 524 21.24 28.60 12.48
CA LYS A 524 20.60 28.25 11.20
C LYS A 524 21.64 28.04 10.09
N LEU A 525 22.63 28.95 10.02
CA LEU A 525 23.72 28.84 9.02
C LEU A 525 24.53 27.56 9.23
N ILE A 526 24.86 27.18 10.45
CA ILE A 526 25.63 25.96 10.72
C ILE A 526 24.90 24.69 10.28
N TYR A 527 23.58 24.58 10.55
CA TYR A 527 22.78 23.45 10.07
C TYR A 527 22.59 23.48 8.56
N GLN A 528 22.54 24.65 7.93
CA GLN A 528 22.51 24.78 6.47
C GLN A 528 23.85 24.37 5.84
N MET A 529 24.97 24.70 6.46
CA MET A 529 26.30 24.23 6.03
C MET A 529 26.44 22.70 6.24
N GLU A 530 25.93 22.15 7.32
CA GLU A 530 25.85 20.68 7.51
C GLU A 530 25.09 20.00 6.37
N ALA A 531 23.91 20.51 6.02
CA ALA A 531 23.09 19.99 4.94
C ALA A 531 23.77 20.13 3.56
N LEU A 532 24.47 21.26 3.32
CA LEU A 532 25.29 21.45 2.12
C LEU A 532 26.39 20.37 2.02
N LEU A 533 27.13 20.13 3.11
CA LEU A 533 28.20 19.13 3.16
C LEU A 533 27.63 17.70 3.00
N THR A 534 26.46 17.45 3.54
CA THR A 534 25.74 16.18 3.31
C THR A 534 25.51 15.95 1.81
N THR A 535 25.11 16.99 1.04
CA THR A 535 24.97 16.85 -0.42
C THR A 535 26.31 16.66 -1.15
N MET A 536 27.42 16.93 -0.50
CA MET A 536 28.77 16.71 -1.03
C MET A 536 29.35 15.34 -0.60
N GLY A 537 28.60 14.53 0.12
CA GLY A 537 29.07 13.25 0.66
C GLY A 537 30.07 13.39 1.81
N ILE A 538 30.04 14.53 2.49
CA ILE A 538 30.96 14.86 3.59
C ILE A 538 30.26 14.70 4.93
N THR A 539 30.83 13.88 5.79
CA THR A 539 30.28 13.64 7.13
C THR A 539 30.79 14.71 8.13
N THR A 540 29.90 15.18 8.98
CA THR A 540 30.14 16.33 9.88
C THR A 540 29.87 15.99 11.34
N VAL A 541 30.35 16.90 12.21
CA VAL A 541 30.01 16.98 13.64
C VAL A 541 29.78 18.45 14.00
N ILE A 542 28.73 18.72 14.75
CA ILE A 542 28.48 20.05 15.32
C ILE A 542 28.78 20.04 16.83
N ASP A 543 29.59 20.96 17.27
CA ASP A 543 29.85 21.23 18.67
C ASP A 543 29.25 22.61 19.01
N VAL A 544 28.53 22.71 20.12
CA VAL A 544 27.94 23.94 20.60
C VAL A 544 28.67 24.37 21.89
N SER A 545 29.14 25.60 21.94
CA SER A 545 29.74 26.20 23.12
C SER A 545 28.88 27.37 23.58
N ASP A 546 28.04 27.11 24.57
CA ASP A 546 27.25 28.15 25.22
C ASP A 546 28.04 28.70 26.43
N ARG A 547 28.78 29.75 26.17
CA ARG A 547 29.55 30.53 27.17
C ARG A 547 29.16 32.00 27.10
N THR A 548 27.89 32.27 26.97
CA THR A 548 27.35 33.63 26.82
C THR A 548 27.64 34.53 28.02
N ASP A 549 27.84 33.96 29.21
CA ASP A 549 28.12 34.69 30.42
C ASP A 549 29.64 34.86 30.72
N GLU A 550 30.51 34.22 29.95
CA GLU A 550 31.95 34.30 30.15
C GLU A 550 32.56 35.47 29.35
N PRO A 551 33.37 36.36 30.00
CA PRO A 551 34.07 37.40 29.29
C PRO A 551 35.18 36.81 28.39
N VAL A 552 35.30 37.32 27.18
CA VAL A 552 36.35 36.96 26.21
C VAL A 552 37.28 38.13 26.06
N VAL A 553 38.58 37.92 26.26
CA VAL A 553 39.60 38.92 26.02
C VAL A 553 40.09 38.81 24.57
N ILE A 554 39.83 39.81 23.75
CA ILE A 554 40.31 39.95 22.39
C ILE A 554 41.20 41.14 22.27
N ARG A 555 42.49 40.93 21.93
CA ARG A 555 43.51 41.98 21.81
C ARG A 555 43.64 42.87 23.07
N GLY A 556 43.46 42.29 24.26
CA GLY A 556 43.60 43.03 25.54
C GLY A 556 42.30 43.69 26.02
N GLU A 557 41.25 43.71 25.24
CA GLU A 557 39.92 44.21 25.60
C GLU A 557 38.97 43.07 25.95
N SER A 558 38.17 43.25 27.01
CA SER A 558 37.20 42.28 27.49
C SER A 558 35.84 42.50 26.80
N PHE A 559 35.35 41.50 26.12
CA PHE A 559 34.06 41.52 25.47
C PHE A 559 33.13 40.46 26.09
N ARG A 560 31.82 40.75 26.14
CA ARG A 560 30.79 39.77 26.52
C ARG A 560 30.28 39.05 25.30
N ARG A 561 30.19 37.74 25.38
CA ARG A 561 29.53 36.93 24.30
C ARG A 561 28.02 37.06 24.44
N ASN A 562 27.35 37.46 23.34
CA ASN A 562 25.90 37.64 23.33
C ASN A 562 25.17 36.43 22.71
N PHE A 563 25.86 35.50 22.08
CA PHE A 563 25.30 34.35 21.38
C PHE A 563 26.16 33.10 21.54
N PRO A 564 25.58 31.89 21.57
CA PRO A 564 26.32 30.63 21.50
C PRO A 564 27.24 30.58 20.28
N LEU A 565 28.33 29.85 20.39
CA LEU A 565 29.24 29.59 19.27
C LEU A 565 29.05 28.16 18.79
N TYR A 566 28.68 27.99 17.53
CA TYR A 566 28.55 26.73 16.87
C TYR A 566 29.82 26.44 16.07
N CYS A 567 30.36 25.23 16.20
CA CYS A 567 31.54 24.74 15.49
C CYS A 567 31.16 23.53 14.65
N LEU A 568 31.19 23.64 13.31
CA LEU A 568 31.01 22.53 12.38
C LEU A 568 32.38 21.97 11.99
N ARG A 569 32.61 20.71 12.28
CA ARG A 569 33.79 19.95 11.85
C ARG A 569 33.42 18.88 10.86
N TRP A 570 34.32 18.57 9.90
CA TRP A 570 34.12 17.48 8.95
C TRP A 570 35.30 16.51 8.91
N TYR A 571 35.03 15.30 8.53
CA TYR A 571 36.00 14.22 8.43
C TYR A 571 36.58 14.16 7.01
N SER A 572 37.94 14.08 6.91
CA SER A 572 38.62 13.76 5.66
C SER A 572 38.80 12.25 5.58
N ILE A 573 38.12 11.59 4.62
CA ILE A 573 38.16 10.14 4.41
C ILE A 573 39.57 9.63 4.07
N ASN A 574 40.48 10.52 3.62
CA ASN A 574 41.83 10.15 3.19
C ASN A 574 42.86 10.02 4.36
N ASN A 575 42.47 10.24 5.59
CA ASN A 575 43.35 10.08 6.72
C ASN A 575 43.35 8.61 7.23
N LYS A 576 44.25 7.80 6.67
CA LYS A 576 44.57 6.41 7.09
C LYS A 576 45.08 6.27 8.53
N ARG A 577 44.92 7.25 9.39
CA ARG A 577 45.41 7.20 10.78
C ARG A 577 44.30 6.87 11.75
N ARG A 578 44.37 5.62 12.28
CA ARG A 578 43.63 5.03 13.41
C ARG A 578 42.12 4.86 13.14
N VAL A 579 41.76 3.63 12.81
CA VAL A 579 40.41 3.07 13.08
C VAL A 579 40.18 3.25 14.59
N LYS A 580 39.48 4.30 14.98
CA LYS A 580 38.88 4.39 16.32
C LYS A 580 37.62 3.58 16.32
N ASP A 581 37.27 2.93 17.42
CA ASP A 581 35.98 2.23 17.61
C ASP A 581 34.72 3.10 17.38
N THR A 582 34.90 4.37 17.02
CA THR A 582 33.82 5.33 16.83
C THR A 582 33.20 5.33 15.43
N TYR A 583 33.92 4.85 14.42
CA TYR A 583 33.41 4.73 13.05
C TYR A 583 34.14 3.64 12.25
N LYS A 584 33.47 3.12 11.24
CA LYS A 584 34.01 2.15 10.26
C LYS A 584 33.73 2.65 8.84
N VAL A 585 34.69 2.43 7.94
CA VAL A 585 34.57 2.77 6.52
C VAL A 585 34.55 1.46 5.72
N CYS A 586 33.47 1.23 5.00
CA CYS A 586 33.23 0.06 4.16
C CYS A 586 32.96 0.48 2.71
N LEU A 587 32.83 -0.49 1.81
CA LEU A 587 32.49 -0.23 0.39
C LEU A 587 31.12 0.44 0.25
N THR A 588 30.18 0.12 1.14
CA THR A 588 28.82 0.63 1.17
C THR A 588 28.71 2.03 1.77
N GLY A 589 29.67 2.50 2.57
CA GLY A 589 29.66 3.83 3.16
C GLY A 589 30.47 3.95 4.45
N THR A 590 30.26 5.03 5.15
CA THR A 590 30.83 5.28 6.48
C THR A 590 29.76 5.08 7.54
N TYR A 591 30.08 4.27 8.52
CA TYR A 591 29.19 3.90 9.62
C TYR A 591 29.69 4.48 10.94
N PHE A 592 28.84 5.15 11.70
CA PHE A 592 29.18 5.72 13.01
C PHE A 592 28.54 4.93 14.14
N LYS A 593 29.37 4.59 15.17
CA LYS A 593 28.94 3.86 16.34
C LYS A 593 27.84 4.64 17.09
N ILE A 594 26.83 3.92 17.57
CA ILE A 594 25.84 4.49 18.48
C ILE A 594 26.51 4.74 19.83
N LYS A 595 26.31 5.92 20.37
CA LYS A 595 26.85 6.35 21.66
C LYS A 595 25.87 6.17 22.81
N ASP A 596 24.59 6.47 22.56
CA ASP A 596 23.54 6.46 23.56
C ASP A 596 22.17 6.21 22.92
N ILE A 597 21.32 5.50 23.64
CA ILE A 597 19.94 5.22 23.25
C ILE A 597 19.06 5.44 24.47
N GLN A 598 18.06 6.29 24.34
CA GLN A 598 17.10 6.62 25.40
C GLN A 598 15.68 6.28 24.91
N GLU A 599 14.97 5.45 25.67
CA GLU A 599 13.53 5.20 25.44
C GLU A 599 12.73 6.35 26.05
N VAL A 600 11.79 6.88 25.27
CA VAL A 600 10.84 7.92 25.69
C VAL A 600 9.44 7.34 25.60
N THR A 601 8.80 7.17 26.75
CA THR A 601 7.42 6.65 26.85
C THR A 601 6.41 7.81 26.88
N ASN A 602 5.15 7.51 26.53
CA ASN A 602 4.03 8.47 26.54
C ASN A 602 4.21 9.69 25.61
N TYR A 603 4.83 9.45 24.45
CA TYR A 603 4.94 10.48 23.42
C TYR A 603 3.58 10.67 22.73
N SER A 604 3.09 11.91 22.64
CA SER A 604 1.74 12.25 22.16
C SER A 604 1.73 13.08 20.87
N GLU A 605 2.87 13.60 20.45
CA GLU A 605 2.94 14.41 19.23
C GLU A 605 2.92 13.55 17.96
N PRO A 606 2.35 14.03 16.84
CA PRO A 606 2.39 13.32 15.57
C PRO A 606 3.82 13.03 15.11
N VAL A 607 3.98 11.91 14.43
CA VAL A 607 5.25 11.46 13.85
C VAL A 607 5.21 11.51 12.32
N TYR A 608 6.38 11.63 11.68
CA TYR A 608 6.50 11.99 10.28
C TYR A 608 7.59 11.19 9.56
N CYS A 609 7.36 10.90 8.29
CA CYS A 609 8.34 10.24 7.43
C CYS A 609 8.09 10.53 5.94
N PHE A 610 8.85 9.87 5.06
CA PHE A 610 8.62 9.85 3.62
C PHE A 610 8.41 8.43 3.14
N ASN A 611 7.55 8.26 2.14
CA ASN A 611 7.43 7.05 1.35
C ASN A 611 8.13 7.29 0.00
N MET A 612 9.09 6.42 -0.35
CA MET A 612 9.95 6.53 -1.53
C MET A 612 9.44 5.53 -2.58
N ASN A 613 8.32 5.83 -3.23
CA ASN A 613 7.55 4.91 -4.08
C ASN A 613 8.23 4.45 -5.39
N GLU A 614 9.34 5.05 -5.79
CA GLU A 614 9.97 4.83 -7.11
C GLU A 614 11.43 4.34 -7.01
N GLN A 615 11.89 3.86 -5.85
CA GLN A 615 13.26 3.41 -5.64
C GLN A 615 13.38 1.91 -5.39
N ALA A 616 14.44 1.32 -6.01
CA ALA A 616 14.89 -0.03 -5.67
C ALA A 616 15.39 -0.15 -4.21
N GLU A 617 15.94 0.93 -3.65
CA GLU A 617 16.44 0.97 -2.27
C GLU A 617 15.49 1.80 -1.38
N PRO A 618 14.97 1.25 -0.29
CA PRO A 618 13.95 1.90 0.54
C PRO A 618 14.54 2.89 1.55
N TYR A 619 15.48 3.76 1.14
CA TYR A 619 16.19 4.66 2.05
C TYR A 619 16.10 6.12 1.61
N PHE A 620 16.25 7.05 2.57
CA PHE A 620 16.54 8.45 2.31
C PHE A 620 17.58 8.98 3.30
N THR A 621 18.12 10.17 3.01
CA THR A 621 19.16 10.78 3.84
C THR A 621 18.61 11.99 4.58
N LEU A 622 18.72 12.00 5.89
CA LEU A 622 18.40 13.15 6.73
C LEU A 622 19.40 14.31 6.48
N ALA A 623 19.00 15.53 6.80
CA ALA A 623 19.86 16.71 6.60
C ALA A 623 21.18 16.62 7.38
N ASN A 624 21.24 15.87 8.46
CA ASN A 624 22.42 15.59 9.27
C ASN A 624 23.35 14.50 8.70
N GLY A 625 23.00 13.92 7.55
CA GLY A 625 23.78 12.93 6.83
C GLY A 625 23.51 11.47 7.20
N ILE A 626 22.70 11.18 8.20
CA ILE A 626 22.31 9.78 8.50
C ILE A 626 21.37 9.26 7.42
N THR A 627 21.69 8.09 6.89
CA THR A 627 20.82 7.34 6.00
C THR A 627 19.86 6.50 6.83
N THR A 628 18.60 6.53 6.47
CA THR A 628 17.54 5.86 7.20
C THR A 628 16.57 5.21 6.23
N HIS A 629 15.87 4.19 6.68
CA HIS A 629 14.79 3.59 5.93
C HIS A 629 13.68 4.63 5.68
N ASN A 630 13.05 4.56 4.51
CA ASN A 630 11.83 5.33 4.26
C ASN A 630 10.73 4.89 5.21
N CYS A 631 9.66 5.63 5.29
CA CYS A 631 8.46 5.10 5.91
C CYS A 631 8.08 3.80 5.19
N ARG A 632 8.26 2.70 5.86
CA ARG A 632 7.45 1.54 5.66
C ARG A 632 6.07 1.81 6.30
N LEU A 633 5.40 2.90 5.92
CA LEU A 633 4.07 2.64 5.45
C LEU A 633 4.33 1.73 4.27
N ARG A 634 4.64 0.52 4.59
CA ARG A 634 4.32 -0.50 3.64
C ARG A 634 2.90 -0.15 3.29
N ASN A 635 2.65 0.12 2.03
CA ASN A 635 1.45 -0.31 1.42
C ASN A 635 1.22 -1.82 1.74
N GLU A 636 1.60 -2.30 2.93
CA GLU A 636 1.34 -3.65 3.41
C GLU A 636 -0.11 -3.82 3.79
N PHE A 637 -0.84 -2.74 4.09
CA PHE A 637 -2.28 -2.76 3.85
C PHE A 637 -2.62 -2.95 2.38
N THR A 638 -1.77 -2.50 1.45
CA THR A 638 -1.92 -2.76 0.04
C THR A 638 -1.12 -3.98 -0.41
N ASP A 639 -0.08 -4.40 0.30
CA ASP A 639 0.70 -5.60 -0.04
C ASP A 639 0.11 -6.87 0.59
N ASN A 640 -0.65 -6.77 1.69
CA ASN A 640 -1.42 -7.86 2.30
C ASN A 640 -2.93 -7.74 2.05
N THR A 641 -3.38 -6.81 1.23
CA THR A 641 -4.78 -6.80 0.82
C THR A 641 -4.97 -7.86 -0.23
N PHE A 642 -5.57 -8.91 0.19
CA PHE A 642 -6.08 -9.97 -0.63
C PHE A 642 -6.84 -9.40 -1.81
N SER A 643 -6.41 -9.68 -3.03
CA SER A 643 -7.19 -9.33 -4.22
C SER A 643 -8.60 -9.93 -4.16
N TYR A 644 -8.72 -11.06 -3.49
CA TYR A 644 -9.97 -11.75 -3.20
C TYR A 644 -10.80 -11.07 -2.11
N THR A 645 -10.16 -10.42 -1.15
CA THR A 645 -10.78 -9.77 0.00
C THR A 645 -10.67 -8.27 -0.06
N LEU A 646 -11.05 -7.69 -1.18
CA LEU A 646 -11.02 -6.23 -1.41
C LEU A 646 -11.65 -5.42 -0.28
N GLY A 647 -12.55 -6.04 0.51
CA GLY A 647 -13.14 -5.45 1.70
C GLY A 647 -12.26 -5.44 2.96
N ALA A 648 -11.06 -6.05 2.96
CA ALA A 648 -10.22 -6.16 4.16
C ALA A 648 -9.41 -4.89 4.52
N GLY A 649 -9.82 -3.72 4.05
CA GLY A 649 -9.25 -2.43 4.44
C GLY A 649 -8.29 -1.81 3.45
N GLY A 650 -8.00 -2.43 2.29
CA GLY A 650 -7.16 -1.83 1.26
C GLY A 650 -7.90 -0.82 0.40
N VAL A 651 -7.36 0.38 0.25
CA VAL A 651 -7.88 1.44 -0.62
C VAL A 651 -6.96 1.60 -1.83
N SER A 652 -7.52 1.73 -3.04
CA SER A 652 -6.76 1.85 -4.30
C SER A 652 -5.88 0.64 -4.62
N THR A 653 -6.35 -0.58 -4.39
CA THR A 653 -5.65 -1.84 -4.63
C THR A 653 -6.51 -2.81 -5.44
N GLY A 654 -6.02 -4.02 -5.67
CA GLY A 654 -6.74 -5.08 -6.37
C GLY A 654 -5.81 -5.96 -7.18
N SER A 655 -6.37 -6.76 -8.09
CA SER A 655 -5.61 -7.60 -9.00
C SER A 655 -5.86 -7.20 -10.45
N VAL A 656 -4.78 -7.08 -11.22
CA VAL A 656 -4.86 -6.84 -12.67
C VAL A 656 -5.35 -8.10 -13.38
N GLN A 657 -4.76 -9.24 -13.00
CA GLN A 657 -5.11 -10.55 -13.54
C GLN A 657 -4.70 -11.64 -12.54
N VAL A 658 -5.45 -12.76 -12.57
CA VAL A 658 -5.15 -13.97 -11.80
C VAL A 658 -4.88 -15.14 -12.76
N ILE A 659 -3.72 -15.76 -12.60
CA ILE A 659 -3.38 -17.02 -13.29
C ILE A 659 -3.19 -18.10 -12.24
N THR A 660 -4.03 -19.13 -12.27
CA THR A 660 -4.01 -20.21 -11.27
C THR A 660 -3.26 -21.44 -11.79
N ILE A 661 -2.34 -21.95 -10.98
CA ILE A 661 -1.61 -23.19 -11.22
C ILE A 661 -2.44 -24.38 -10.73
N ASN A 662 -2.59 -25.43 -11.57
CA ASN A 662 -3.17 -26.71 -11.17
C ASN A 662 -2.09 -27.56 -10.46
N MET A 663 -2.07 -27.48 -9.12
CA MET A 663 -1.07 -28.13 -8.29
C MET A 663 -1.16 -29.67 -8.32
N ASN A 664 -2.39 -30.24 -8.40
CA ASN A 664 -2.55 -31.67 -8.48
C ASN A 664 -1.92 -32.24 -9.75
N ARG A 665 -2.18 -31.57 -10.90
CA ARG A 665 -1.55 -31.92 -12.19
C ARG A 665 -0.04 -31.76 -12.12
N TYR A 666 0.44 -30.61 -11.66
CA TYR A 666 1.88 -30.36 -11.59
C TYR A 666 2.62 -31.43 -10.76
N VAL A 667 2.11 -31.77 -9.58
CA VAL A 667 2.77 -32.73 -8.66
C VAL A 667 2.77 -34.15 -9.24
N GLN A 668 1.73 -34.54 -9.97
CA GLN A 668 1.65 -35.87 -10.60
C GLN A 668 2.47 -36.00 -11.88
N THR A 669 2.60 -34.92 -12.66
CA THR A 669 3.35 -34.96 -13.94
C THR A 669 4.83 -34.61 -13.78
N ARG A 670 5.16 -33.59 -13.00
CA ARG A 670 6.53 -33.07 -12.75
C ARG A 670 7.37 -32.97 -14.02
N GLU A 671 6.78 -32.46 -15.10
CA GLU A 671 7.45 -32.38 -16.42
C GLU A 671 8.64 -31.41 -16.41
N GLU A 672 8.70 -30.49 -15.46
CA GLU A 672 9.74 -29.47 -15.31
C GLU A 672 9.89 -29.03 -13.86
N PRO A 673 10.99 -28.32 -13.48
CA PRO A 673 11.12 -27.70 -12.15
C PRO A 673 9.99 -26.71 -11.88
N PHE A 674 9.51 -26.63 -10.63
CA PHE A 674 8.41 -25.74 -10.25
C PHE A 674 8.76 -24.26 -10.46
N SER A 675 10.00 -23.85 -10.17
CA SER A 675 10.51 -22.51 -10.44
C SER A 675 10.36 -22.09 -11.91
N THR A 676 10.60 -23.02 -12.85
CA THR A 676 10.46 -22.75 -14.29
C THR A 676 9.01 -22.44 -14.68
N LEU A 677 8.04 -23.15 -14.11
CA LEU A 677 6.61 -22.87 -14.33
C LEU A 677 6.22 -21.52 -13.68
N ILE A 678 6.65 -21.26 -12.44
CA ILE A 678 6.39 -20.01 -11.75
C ILE A 678 6.93 -18.81 -12.55
N ASP A 679 8.19 -18.89 -13.02
CA ASP A 679 8.80 -17.82 -13.82
C ASP A 679 8.00 -17.52 -15.11
N ARG A 680 7.50 -18.56 -15.78
CA ARG A 680 6.64 -18.33 -16.95
C ARG A 680 5.32 -17.68 -16.57
N VAL A 681 4.70 -18.07 -15.44
CA VAL A 681 3.46 -17.43 -14.97
C VAL A 681 3.67 -15.95 -14.68
N HIS A 682 4.82 -15.55 -14.13
CA HIS A 682 5.18 -14.14 -14.00
C HIS A 682 5.26 -13.42 -15.35
N MET A 683 5.92 -14.04 -16.35
CA MET A 683 5.99 -13.46 -17.72
C MET A 683 4.59 -13.30 -18.34
N TYR A 684 3.70 -14.28 -18.12
CA TYR A 684 2.32 -14.24 -18.62
C TYR A 684 1.53 -13.11 -17.96
N LEU A 685 1.62 -12.97 -16.64
CA LEU A 685 0.98 -11.90 -15.88
C LEU A 685 1.46 -10.51 -16.32
N LEU A 686 2.77 -10.35 -16.56
CA LEU A 686 3.33 -9.09 -17.09
C LEU A 686 2.83 -8.78 -18.51
N ALA A 687 2.60 -9.79 -19.33
CA ALA A 687 2.03 -9.59 -20.66
C ALA A 687 0.55 -9.19 -20.59
N HIS A 688 -0.24 -9.79 -19.69
CA HIS A 688 -1.61 -9.34 -19.42
C HIS A 688 -1.63 -7.90 -18.91
N ARG A 689 -0.74 -7.54 -17.96
CA ARG A 689 -0.60 -6.17 -17.46
C ARG A 689 -0.29 -5.19 -18.59
N ALA A 690 0.61 -5.53 -19.50
CA ALA A 690 0.95 -4.69 -20.64
C ALA A 690 -0.22 -4.46 -21.62
N VAL A 691 -1.13 -5.42 -21.77
CA VAL A 691 -2.39 -5.22 -22.51
C VAL A 691 -3.31 -4.22 -21.79
N ILE A 692 -3.40 -4.30 -20.47
CA ILE A 692 -4.20 -3.33 -19.68
C ILE A 692 -3.57 -1.94 -19.71
N GLU A 693 -2.24 -1.81 -19.72
CA GLU A 693 -1.52 -0.55 -19.91
C GLU A 693 -1.89 0.12 -21.22
N ASP A 694 -1.91 -0.63 -22.34
CA ASP A 694 -2.38 -0.12 -23.64
C ASP A 694 -3.83 0.42 -23.57
N TYR A 695 -4.71 -0.23 -22.80
CA TYR A 695 -6.10 0.23 -22.65
C TYR A 695 -6.20 1.50 -21.79
N ILE A 696 -5.38 1.63 -20.76
CA ILE A 696 -5.31 2.85 -19.94
C ILE A 696 -4.78 4.00 -20.77
N GLU A 697 -3.70 3.81 -21.53
CA GLU A 697 -3.14 4.81 -22.43
C GLU A 697 -4.11 5.21 -23.53
N GLY A 698 -4.88 4.25 -24.05
CA GLY A 698 -5.94 4.49 -25.03
C GLY A 698 -7.20 5.15 -24.46
N GLY A 699 -7.26 5.43 -23.15
CA GLY A 699 -8.40 6.06 -22.48
C GLY A 699 -9.62 5.17 -22.29
N LEU A 700 -9.47 3.83 -22.43
CA LEU A 700 -10.57 2.88 -22.32
C LEU A 700 -10.95 2.56 -20.86
N LEU A 701 -10.08 2.86 -19.91
CA LEU A 701 -10.24 2.58 -18.49
C LEU A 701 -10.14 3.87 -17.66
N PRO A 702 -11.16 4.75 -17.71
CA PRO A 702 -11.09 6.10 -17.11
C PRO A 702 -10.92 6.09 -15.58
N ALA A 703 -11.24 5.01 -14.87
CA ALA A 703 -11.04 4.90 -13.44
C ALA A 703 -9.55 5.06 -13.03
N TYR A 704 -8.62 4.67 -13.90
CA TYR A 704 -7.18 4.84 -13.67
C TYR A 704 -6.73 6.28 -13.93
N SER A 705 -7.05 6.83 -15.09
CA SER A 705 -6.62 8.19 -15.48
C SER A 705 -7.22 9.28 -14.58
N THR A 706 -8.30 8.99 -13.89
CA THR A 706 -9.02 9.95 -13.02
C THR A 706 -8.72 9.76 -11.52
N GLY A 707 -7.81 8.84 -11.17
CA GLY A 707 -7.28 8.70 -9.81
C GLY A 707 -8.13 7.88 -8.83
N PHE A 708 -9.16 7.16 -9.30
CA PHE A 708 -9.89 6.21 -8.44
C PHE A 708 -9.07 4.99 -8.05
N ILE A 709 -8.17 4.58 -8.93
CA ILE A 709 -7.22 3.50 -8.72
C ILE A 709 -5.93 3.77 -9.48
N SER A 710 -4.83 3.20 -9.03
CA SER A 710 -3.53 3.23 -9.74
C SER A 710 -3.10 1.82 -10.08
N LEU A 711 -2.63 1.61 -11.32
CA LEU A 711 -2.14 0.31 -11.75
C LEU A 711 -0.92 -0.16 -10.95
N ASP A 712 -0.08 0.77 -10.47
CA ASP A 712 1.11 0.46 -9.66
C ASP A 712 0.78 -0.03 -8.24
N LYS A 713 -0.49 0.13 -7.83
CA LYS A 713 -1.00 -0.39 -6.56
C LYS A 713 -1.71 -1.74 -6.70
N GLN A 714 -1.92 -2.22 -7.93
CA GLN A 714 -2.54 -3.51 -8.18
C GLN A 714 -1.50 -4.61 -8.32
N PHE A 715 -1.92 -5.82 -7.97
CA PHE A 715 -1.12 -7.02 -8.04
C PHE A 715 -1.33 -7.79 -9.33
N CYS A 716 -0.28 -8.46 -9.78
CA CYS A 716 -0.35 -9.61 -10.67
C CYS A 716 -0.43 -10.87 -9.80
N THR A 717 -1.53 -11.60 -9.84
CA THR A 717 -1.82 -12.65 -8.85
C THR A 717 -1.53 -14.03 -9.39
N ILE A 718 -0.73 -14.82 -8.67
CA ILE A 718 -0.58 -16.26 -8.88
C ILE A 718 -1.60 -16.97 -7.99
N GLY A 719 -2.59 -17.60 -8.62
CA GLY A 719 -3.56 -18.44 -7.93
C GLY A 719 -3.06 -19.87 -7.78
N ILE A 720 -3.57 -20.58 -6.79
CA ILE A 720 -3.35 -22.02 -6.63
C ILE A 720 -4.68 -22.75 -6.52
N ASN A 721 -4.78 -23.95 -7.10
CA ASN A 721 -5.92 -24.86 -6.97
C ASN A 721 -5.43 -26.32 -7.03
N GLY A 722 -6.16 -27.24 -6.39
CA GLY A 722 -5.76 -28.65 -6.31
C GLY A 722 -4.57 -28.89 -5.36
N MET A 723 -4.29 -27.99 -4.43
CA MET A 723 -3.19 -28.10 -3.48
C MET A 723 -3.46 -29.21 -2.45
N LEU A 724 -4.69 -29.31 -1.95
CA LEU A 724 -5.12 -30.40 -1.07
C LEU A 724 -5.00 -31.76 -1.76
N GLU A 725 -5.51 -31.86 -2.98
CA GLU A 725 -5.49 -33.09 -3.78
C GLU A 725 -4.04 -33.53 -4.07
N ALA A 726 -3.14 -32.59 -4.35
CA ALA A 726 -1.71 -32.82 -4.49
C ALA A 726 -1.08 -33.36 -3.19
N SER A 727 -1.45 -32.80 -2.05
CA SER A 727 -0.98 -33.27 -0.73
C SER A 727 -1.50 -34.67 -0.41
N GLU A 728 -2.78 -34.94 -0.66
CA GLU A 728 -3.36 -36.26 -0.49
C GLU A 728 -2.70 -37.32 -1.40
N TYR A 729 -2.34 -36.94 -2.62
CA TYR A 729 -1.62 -37.83 -3.54
C TYR A 729 -0.24 -38.23 -3.01
N VAL A 730 0.52 -37.29 -2.44
CA VAL A 730 1.92 -37.49 -1.99
C VAL A 730 2.00 -38.00 -0.55
N LYS A 731 1.17 -37.44 0.34
CA LYS A 731 1.21 -37.65 1.80
C LYS A 731 0.06 -38.50 2.33
N GLY A 732 -0.99 -38.73 1.55
CA GLY A 732 -2.23 -39.42 1.96
C GLY A 732 -3.16 -38.60 2.84
N LYS A 733 -2.85 -37.31 3.09
CA LYS A 733 -3.60 -36.39 3.95
C LYS A 733 -3.30 -34.92 3.63
N ALA A 734 -4.04 -34.01 4.22
CA ALA A 734 -3.66 -32.61 4.33
C ALA A 734 -2.36 -32.47 5.15
N ASP A 735 -1.32 -31.84 4.61
CA ASP A 735 0.00 -31.76 5.21
C ASP A 735 0.57 -30.32 5.09
N THR A 736 0.71 -29.67 6.22
CA THR A 736 1.15 -28.27 6.29
C THR A 736 2.55 -28.06 5.73
N ASP A 737 3.50 -28.99 6.01
CA ASP A 737 4.87 -28.86 5.48
C ASP A 737 4.88 -28.96 3.94
N PHE A 738 4.03 -29.82 3.39
CA PHE A 738 3.84 -29.92 1.95
C PHE A 738 3.32 -28.61 1.38
N PHE A 739 2.27 -28.02 1.96
CA PHE A 739 1.70 -26.76 1.52
C PHE A 739 2.72 -25.63 1.59
N SER A 740 3.33 -25.45 2.78
CA SER A 740 4.31 -24.38 3.04
C SER A 740 5.50 -24.45 2.09
N SER A 741 5.97 -25.63 1.70
CA SER A 741 7.11 -25.75 0.79
C SER A 741 6.84 -25.11 -0.58
N TYR A 742 5.70 -25.43 -1.21
CA TYR A 742 5.32 -24.85 -2.50
C TYR A 742 4.92 -23.39 -2.43
N LEU A 743 4.19 -23.01 -1.36
CA LEU A 743 3.81 -21.62 -1.14
C LEU A 743 5.01 -20.71 -0.96
N LYS A 744 6.02 -21.19 -0.21
CA LYS A 744 7.29 -20.48 -0.01
C LYS A 744 8.03 -20.26 -1.32
N ASP A 745 8.12 -21.28 -2.18
CA ASP A 745 8.78 -21.17 -3.49
C ASP A 745 8.11 -20.06 -4.34
N ILE A 746 6.75 -19.99 -4.35
CA ILE A 746 6.04 -18.94 -5.07
C ILE A 746 6.27 -17.57 -4.43
N TYR A 747 6.23 -17.48 -3.11
CA TYR A 747 6.43 -16.23 -2.37
C TYR A 747 7.83 -15.63 -2.61
N GLU A 748 8.87 -16.45 -2.55
CA GLU A 748 10.26 -16.03 -2.82
C GLU A 748 10.40 -15.58 -4.28
N SER A 749 9.84 -16.32 -5.24
CA SER A 749 9.85 -15.94 -6.64
C SER A 749 9.08 -14.62 -6.90
N ASN A 750 7.92 -14.42 -6.26
CA ASN A 750 7.17 -13.15 -6.33
C ASN A 750 8.03 -11.96 -5.88
N LYS A 751 8.84 -12.16 -4.83
CA LYS A 751 9.74 -11.14 -4.30
C LYS A 751 10.84 -10.79 -5.30
N ASP A 752 11.50 -11.81 -5.86
CA ASP A 752 12.57 -11.63 -6.84
C ASP A 752 12.05 -10.90 -8.10
N TRP A 753 10.90 -11.33 -8.63
CA TRP A 753 10.28 -10.69 -9.79
C TRP A 753 9.82 -9.25 -9.50
N LYS A 754 9.38 -8.96 -8.29
CA LYS A 754 9.06 -7.58 -7.86
C LYS A 754 10.31 -6.71 -7.81
N GLU A 755 11.43 -7.23 -7.30
CA GLU A 755 12.70 -6.50 -7.27
C GLU A 755 13.21 -6.21 -8.69
N ASP A 756 13.08 -7.16 -9.62
CA ASP A 756 13.55 -7.03 -11.00
C ASP A 756 12.68 -6.13 -11.86
N THR A 757 11.37 -6.13 -11.66
CA THR A 757 10.41 -5.47 -12.57
C THR A 757 9.73 -4.24 -11.99
N GLY A 758 9.74 -4.06 -10.66
CA GLY A 758 8.97 -3.04 -9.96
C GLY A 758 7.46 -3.33 -9.91
N VAL A 759 6.99 -4.45 -10.49
CA VAL A 759 5.58 -4.85 -10.50
C VAL A 759 5.27 -5.69 -9.26
N LYS A 760 4.12 -5.45 -8.66
CA LYS A 760 3.67 -6.19 -7.48
C LYS A 760 3.08 -7.54 -7.87
N PHE A 761 3.53 -8.59 -7.19
CA PHE A 761 2.97 -9.94 -7.30
C PHE A 761 2.47 -10.41 -5.94
N ASN A 762 1.45 -11.24 -5.93
CA ASN A 762 0.96 -11.92 -4.73
C ASN A 762 0.48 -13.34 -5.06
N THR A 763 0.28 -14.15 -4.03
CA THR A 763 -0.18 -15.53 -4.13
C THR A 763 -1.52 -15.66 -3.41
N GLU A 764 -2.49 -16.28 -4.08
CA GLU A 764 -3.85 -16.45 -3.56
C GLU A 764 -4.33 -17.89 -3.72
N PHE A 765 -4.95 -18.43 -2.66
CA PHE A 765 -5.72 -19.66 -2.78
C PHE A 765 -7.15 -19.33 -3.24
N VAL A 766 -7.34 -19.33 -4.56
CA VAL A 766 -8.54 -18.78 -5.22
C VAL A 766 -9.75 -19.69 -5.06
N PRO A 767 -10.82 -19.26 -4.41
CA PRO A 767 -12.09 -19.99 -4.39
C PRO A 767 -12.90 -19.69 -5.67
N ALA A 768 -12.45 -20.21 -6.79
CA ALA A 768 -13.10 -20.02 -8.08
C ALA A 768 -14.34 -20.92 -8.22
N GLU A 769 -15.42 -20.38 -8.78
CA GLU A 769 -16.73 -21.05 -8.86
C GLU A 769 -16.68 -22.40 -9.56
N ASN A 770 -16.04 -22.48 -10.72
CA ASN A 770 -15.99 -23.69 -11.53
C ASN A 770 -14.59 -24.27 -11.75
N LEU A 771 -13.55 -23.61 -11.33
CA LEU A 771 -12.18 -24.07 -11.60
C LEU A 771 -11.89 -25.43 -10.97
N GLY A 772 -12.34 -25.65 -9.71
CA GLY A 772 -12.18 -26.94 -9.04
C GLY A 772 -12.84 -28.10 -9.81
N VAL A 773 -14.02 -27.86 -10.37
CA VAL A 773 -14.74 -28.83 -11.23
C VAL A 773 -13.99 -29.08 -12.53
N LYS A 774 -13.52 -28.02 -13.20
CA LYS A 774 -12.78 -28.11 -14.47
C LYS A 774 -11.46 -28.86 -14.27
N ASN A 775 -10.67 -28.49 -13.26
CA ASN A 775 -9.39 -29.14 -12.99
C ASN A 775 -9.56 -30.63 -12.69
N ALA A 776 -10.54 -31.00 -11.86
CA ALA A 776 -10.86 -32.39 -11.57
C ALA A 776 -11.23 -33.17 -12.84
N LYS A 777 -12.06 -32.58 -13.72
CA LYS A 777 -12.46 -33.18 -15.01
C LYS A 777 -11.25 -33.36 -15.93
N TRP A 778 -10.48 -32.31 -16.16
CA TRP A 778 -9.32 -32.34 -17.05
C TRP A 778 -8.22 -33.30 -16.56
N ASP A 779 -8.00 -33.38 -15.25
CA ASP A 779 -7.02 -34.31 -14.67
C ASP A 779 -7.49 -35.75 -14.81
N LYS A 780 -8.79 -36.02 -14.64
CA LYS A 780 -9.39 -37.33 -14.87
C LYS A 780 -9.28 -37.77 -16.33
N GLU A 781 -9.57 -36.86 -17.26
CA GLU A 781 -9.42 -37.09 -18.69
C GLU A 781 -7.98 -37.38 -19.11
N ALA A 782 -7.01 -36.75 -18.40
CA ALA A 782 -5.59 -37.04 -18.59
C ALA A 782 -5.09 -38.31 -17.88
N GLY A 783 -5.97 -39.07 -17.21
CA GLY A 783 -5.59 -40.31 -16.51
C GLY A 783 -4.89 -40.11 -15.16
N LEU A 784 -4.93 -38.90 -14.61
CA LEU A 784 -4.35 -38.60 -13.30
C LEU A 784 -5.26 -39.06 -12.16
N LYS A 785 -4.69 -39.19 -10.95
CA LYS A 785 -5.47 -39.49 -9.75
C LYS A 785 -6.29 -38.26 -9.32
N VAL A 786 -7.61 -38.44 -9.24
CA VAL A 786 -8.58 -37.40 -8.88
C VAL A 786 -9.44 -37.90 -7.72
N PRO A 787 -9.22 -37.45 -6.48
CA PRO A 787 -9.94 -37.98 -5.32
C PRO A 787 -11.39 -37.55 -5.25
N ARG A 788 -11.76 -36.41 -5.89
CA ARG A 788 -13.11 -35.81 -5.84
C ARG A 788 -13.48 -35.10 -7.17
N ALA A 789 -14.77 -34.94 -7.40
CA ALA A 789 -15.28 -34.32 -8.64
C ALA A 789 -15.11 -32.79 -8.72
N CYS A 790 -14.80 -32.16 -7.57
CA CYS A 790 -14.53 -30.73 -7.46
C CYS A 790 -13.37 -30.52 -6.48
N TYR A 791 -12.24 -29.97 -6.97
CA TYR A 791 -11.09 -29.69 -6.11
C TYR A 791 -11.43 -28.62 -5.05
N ASN A 792 -10.95 -28.82 -3.83
CA ASN A 792 -11.19 -27.92 -2.73
C ASN A 792 -10.50 -26.56 -2.94
N SER A 793 -11.15 -25.51 -2.44
CA SER A 793 -10.58 -24.17 -2.30
C SER A 793 -10.09 -23.92 -0.87
N TYR A 794 -9.84 -24.98 -0.10
CA TYR A 794 -9.39 -24.97 1.29
C TYR A 794 -8.25 -25.95 1.49
N PHE A 795 -7.47 -25.77 2.56
CA PHE A 795 -6.40 -26.71 2.98
C PHE A 795 -6.93 -27.96 3.70
N PHE A 796 -8.24 -28.14 3.74
CA PHE A 796 -8.90 -29.30 4.33
C PHE A 796 -10.01 -29.82 3.42
N PRO A 797 -10.32 -31.13 3.45
CA PRO A 797 -11.44 -31.70 2.69
C PRO A 797 -12.78 -31.28 3.32
N VAL A 798 -13.70 -30.75 2.53
CA VAL A 798 -15.01 -30.25 3.02
C VAL A 798 -15.97 -31.38 3.37
N GLU A 799 -15.71 -32.59 2.84
CA GLU A 799 -16.52 -33.81 2.99
C GLU A 799 -16.03 -34.76 4.10
N ASP A 800 -14.96 -34.40 4.82
CA ASP A 800 -14.36 -35.25 5.85
C ASP A 800 -14.71 -34.72 7.26
N ASP A 801 -15.42 -35.56 8.03
CA ASP A 801 -15.88 -35.24 9.39
C ASP A 801 -14.78 -35.41 10.46
N SER A 802 -13.63 -35.96 10.11
CA SER A 802 -12.50 -36.10 11.03
C SER A 802 -11.83 -34.76 11.35
N TYR A 803 -12.06 -33.71 10.54
CA TYR A 803 -11.53 -32.36 10.75
C TYR A 803 -12.53 -31.51 11.55
N ASN A 804 -12.22 -31.23 12.81
CA ASN A 804 -13.00 -30.28 13.61
C ASN A 804 -12.67 -28.82 13.24
N ILE A 805 -13.36 -27.86 13.87
CA ILE A 805 -13.19 -26.43 13.58
C ILE A 805 -11.76 -25.96 13.83
N ILE A 806 -11.12 -26.43 14.91
CA ILE A 806 -9.76 -26.05 15.27
C ILE A 806 -8.73 -26.60 14.27
N ASP A 807 -8.94 -27.82 13.79
CA ASP A 807 -8.07 -28.40 12.76
C ASP A 807 -8.17 -27.63 11.43
N LYS A 808 -9.39 -27.22 11.05
CA LYS A 808 -9.62 -26.37 9.87
C LYS A 808 -8.93 -25.01 10.01
N LEU A 809 -9.01 -24.37 11.19
CA LEU A 809 -8.33 -23.12 11.47
C LEU A 809 -6.80 -23.28 11.48
N ARG A 810 -6.25 -24.35 12.04
CA ARG A 810 -4.81 -24.62 12.02
C ARG A 810 -4.25 -24.72 10.60
N LEU A 811 -4.96 -25.44 9.71
CA LEU A 811 -4.54 -25.57 8.30
C LEU A 811 -4.59 -24.22 7.55
N HIS A 812 -5.46 -23.29 7.98
CA HIS A 812 -5.49 -21.92 7.49
C HIS A 812 -4.75 -20.94 8.39
N GLY A 813 -3.93 -21.42 9.33
CA GLY A 813 -3.15 -20.63 10.28
C GLY A 813 -1.84 -20.08 9.71
N LYS A 814 -1.04 -19.48 10.59
CA LYS A 814 0.18 -18.74 10.28
C LYS A 814 1.20 -19.54 9.45
N GLU A 815 1.31 -20.85 9.67
CA GLU A 815 2.27 -21.69 8.96
C GLU A 815 2.09 -21.66 7.44
N ASN A 816 0.85 -21.53 6.94
CA ASN A 816 0.53 -21.41 5.53
C ASN A 816 0.30 -19.94 5.11
N THR A 817 -0.42 -19.16 5.93
CA THR A 817 -0.83 -17.79 5.57
C THR A 817 0.34 -16.81 5.47
N GLN A 818 1.46 -17.05 6.16
CA GLN A 818 2.67 -16.23 6.03
C GLN A 818 3.26 -16.21 4.61
N TRP A 819 2.93 -17.21 3.77
CA TRP A 819 3.37 -17.35 2.39
C TRP A 819 2.27 -16.98 1.38
N LEU A 820 1.07 -16.63 1.85
CA LEU A 820 -0.10 -16.26 1.05
C LEU A 820 -0.44 -14.78 1.24
N ASP A 821 0.33 -13.92 0.61
CA ASP A 821 0.13 -12.47 0.66
C ASP A 821 -1.12 -11.98 -0.12
N GLY A 822 -1.65 -12.80 -1.04
CA GLY A 822 -2.98 -12.62 -1.65
C GLY A 822 -4.12 -13.24 -0.85
N GLY A 823 -3.83 -14.20 0.03
CA GLY A 823 -4.72 -14.78 1.03
C GLY A 823 -5.41 -16.09 0.72
N SER A 824 -6.09 -16.60 1.74
CA SER A 824 -7.00 -17.74 1.64
C SER A 824 -8.20 -17.53 2.57
N ALA A 825 -9.42 -17.74 2.05
CA ALA A 825 -10.63 -17.63 2.87
C ALA A 825 -10.94 -18.97 3.56
N CYS A 826 -10.90 -19.00 4.89
CA CYS A 826 -11.35 -20.15 5.66
C CYS A 826 -12.86 -20.09 5.90
N HIS A 827 -13.63 -21.03 5.34
CA HIS A 827 -15.08 -21.12 5.57
C HIS A 827 -15.38 -22.22 6.59
N LEU A 828 -15.88 -21.83 7.75
CA LEU A 828 -16.31 -22.74 8.79
C LEU A 828 -17.81 -23.01 8.63
N ASN A 829 -18.19 -24.22 8.27
CA ASN A 829 -19.59 -24.60 8.10
C ASN A 829 -20.13 -25.14 9.43
N MET A 830 -21.23 -24.55 9.95
CA MET A 830 -21.83 -24.83 11.23
C MET A 830 -23.27 -25.30 11.07
N GLU A 831 -23.71 -26.30 11.83
CA GLU A 831 -25.09 -26.76 11.84
C GLU A 831 -26.05 -25.72 12.41
N GLN A 832 -25.58 -24.91 13.37
CA GLN A 832 -26.38 -23.91 14.06
C GLN A 832 -25.56 -22.66 14.41
N LEU A 833 -26.27 -21.59 14.74
CA LEU A 833 -25.66 -20.37 15.23
C LEU A 833 -24.94 -20.59 16.56
N MET A 834 -23.80 -19.94 16.73
CA MET A 834 -23.04 -19.92 17.98
C MET A 834 -23.66 -18.92 18.98
N SER A 835 -23.40 -19.09 20.27
CA SER A 835 -23.63 -18.01 21.23
C SER A 835 -22.67 -16.85 21.00
N LYS A 836 -22.95 -15.69 21.54
CA LYS A 836 -22.08 -14.52 21.45
C LYS A 836 -20.70 -14.79 22.05
N GLU A 837 -20.65 -15.52 23.17
CA GLU A 837 -19.43 -15.91 23.86
C GLU A 837 -18.58 -16.86 22.99
N GLN A 838 -19.21 -17.88 22.40
CA GLN A 838 -18.54 -18.81 21.47
C GLN A 838 -18.01 -18.11 20.23
N ALA A 839 -18.78 -17.18 19.65
CA ALA A 839 -18.34 -16.39 18.49
C ALA A 839 -17.15 -15.50 18.84
N TYR A 840 -17.13 -14.88 20.02
CA TYR A 840 -15.99 -14.09 20.49
C TYR A 840 -14.75 -14.96 20.74
N GLU A 841 -14.92 -16.13 21.33
CA GLU A 841 -13.84 -17.08 21.55
C GLU A 841 -13.27 -17.58 20.22
N LEU A 842 -14.11 -17.81 19.22
CA LEU A 842 -13.68 -18.20 17.89
C LEU A 842 -12.82 -17.11 17.22
N ILE A 843 -13.17 -15.83 17.36
CA ILE A 843 -12.35 -14.69 16.93
C ILE A 843 -10.97 -14.77 17.63
N CYS A 844 -10.91 -14.93 18.94
CA CYS A 844 -9.65 -15.04 19.67
C CYS A 844 -8.81 -16.26 19.26
N ILE A 845 -9.45 -17.40 18.96
CA ILE A 845 -8.76 -18.61 18.51
C ILE A 845 -8.19 -18.42 17.10
N ALA A 846 -8.96 -17.83 16.19
CA ALA A 846 -8.50 -17.56 14.83
C ALA A 846 -7.30 -16.62 14.84
N GLY A 847 -7.34 -15.53 15.60
CA GLY A 847 -6.22 -14.61 15.80
C GLY A 847 -4.99 -15.30 16.37
N LYS A 848 -5.15 -16.14 17.41
CA LYS A 848 -4.05 -16.89 18.02
C LYS A 848 -3.38 -17.88 17.04
N LEU A 849 -4.16 -18.50 16.16
CA LEU A 849 -3.65 -19.41 15.14
C LEU A 849 -3.09 -18.67 13.91
N GLY A 850 -3.28 -17.35 13.82
CA GLY A 850 -2.85 -16.53 12.69
C GLY A 850 -3.68 -16.76 11.44
N VAL A 851 -4.97 -17.07 11.59
CA VAL A 851 -5.94 -17.14 10.49
C VAL A 851 -6.35 -15.73 10.16
N ASN A 852 -5.85 -15.19 9.06
CA ASN A 852 -6.07 -13.78 8.73
C ASN A 852 -7.40 -13.47 8.03
N TYR A 853 -8.07 -14.46 7.41
CA TYR A 853 -9.36 -14.23 6.73
C TYR A 853 -10.27 -15.44 6.81
N TRP A 854 -11.41 -15.27 7.45
CA TRP A 854 -12.36 -16.36 7.67
C TRP A 854 -13.81 -15.89 7.80
N THR A 855 -14.72 -16.81 7.66
CA THR A 855 -16.15 -16.62 7.93
C THR A 855 -16.75 -17.90 8.45
N PHE A 856 -17.85 -17.78 9.21
CA PHE A 856 -18.67 -18.94 9.49
C PHE A 856 -19.94 -18.92 8.63
N ASN A 857 -20.41 -20.10 8.27
CA ASN A 857 -21.59 -20.30 7.45
C ASN A 857 -22.57 -21.22 8.17
N VAL A 858 -23.83 -20.79 8.21
CA VAL A 858 -24.96 -21.65 8.53
C VAL A 858 -25.78 -21.84 7.27
N LEU A 859 -26.33 -23.02 7.09
CA LEU A 859 -27.21 -23.31 5.95
C LEU A 859 -28.58 -22.70 6.21
N MET A 860 -28.88 -21.58 5.56
CA MET A 860 -30.13 -20.83 5.71
C MET A 860 -31.23 -21.50 4.87
N THR A 861 -32.46 -21.54 5.37
CA THR A 861 -33.61 -22.05 4.65
C THR A 861 -34.38 -20.91 3.97
N VAL A 862 -34.66 -21.04 2.67
CA VAL A 862 -35.40 -20.05 1.87
C VAL A 862 -36.64 -20.70 1.31
N CYS A 863 -37.82 -20.21 1.66
CA CYS A 863 -39.10 -20.71 1.15
C CYS A 863 -39.37 -20.17 -0.26
N ASN A 864 -39.68 -21.04 -1.21
CA ASN A 864 -40.01 -20.66 -2.57
C ASN A 864 -41.43 -20.09 -2.71
N ASP A 865 -42.35 -20.51 -1.83
CA ASP A 865 -43.77 -20.07 -1.87
C ASP A 865 -43.98 -18.68 -1.26
N CYS A 866 -43.43 -18.41 -0.10
CA CYS A 866 -43.69 -17.14 0.63
C CYS A 866 -42.46 -16.22 0.75
N GLY A 867 -41.29 -16.62 0.25
CA GLY A 867 -40.04 -15.84 0.27
C GLY A 867 -39.42 -15.71 1.67
N PHE A 868 -39.97 -16.38 2.69
CA PHE A 868 -39.42 -16.29 4.06
C PHE A 868 -38.02 -16.92 4.13
N ILE A 869 -37.11 -16.24 4.81
CA ILE A 869 -35.74 -16.70 5.05
C ILE A 869 -35.60 -17.02 6.54
N ASN A 870 -35.26 -18.28 6.83
CA ASN A 870 -34.87 -18.71 8.17
C ASN A 870 -33.35 -18.82 8.23
N VAL A 871 -32.74 -18.20 9.24
CA VAL A 871 -31.26 -18.25 9.46
C VAL A 871 -30.79 -19.64 9.89
N ASN A 872 -31.69 -20.53 10.26
CA ASN A 872 -31.40 -21.92 10.62
C ASN A 872 -31.77 -22.89 9.49
N THR A 873 -31.16 -24.06 9.54
CA THR A 873 -31.45 -25.16 8.62
C THR A 873 -32.78 -25.86 9.07
N GLU A 874 -33.83 -25.81 8.23
CA GLU A 874 -35.12 -26.37 8.47
C GLU A 874 -35.51 -27.27 7.30
N ASN A 875 -36.42 -28.23 7.53
CA ASN A 875 -36.92 -29.13 6.48
C ASN A 875 -38.26 -28.66 5.87
N HIS A 876 -38.78 -27.55 6.34
CA HIS A 876 -39.99 -26.88 5.85
C HIS A 876 -40.00 -25.40 6.28
N CYS A 877 -40.80 -24.60 5.62
CA CYS A 877 -40.93 -23.19 5.99
C CYS A 877 -41.62 -23.03 7.34
N THR A 878 -40.94 -22.43 8.31
CA THR A 878 -41.53 -22.22 9.66
C THR A 878 -42.65 -21.17 9.68
N LYS A 879 -42.80 -20.36 8.60
CA LYS A 879 -43.81 -19.33 8.47
C LYS A 879 -45.10 -19.83 7.80
N CYS A 880 -45.02 -20.56 6.71
CA CYS A 880 -46.18 -21.00 5.92
C CYS A 880 -46.36 -22.53 5.85
N GLY A 881 -45.43 -23.31 6.42
CA GLY A 881 -45.49 -24.76 6.43
C GLY A 881 -45.10 -25.43 5.10
N SER A 882 -44.74 -24.67 4.07
CA SER A 882 -44.40 -25.24 2.76
C SER A 882 -43.14 -26.10 2.86
N LYS A 883 -43.10 -27.18 2.07
CA LYS A 883 -41.95 -28.03 1.84
C LYS A 883 -41.13 -27.61 0.59
N ASP A 884 -41.67 -26.69 -0.20
CA ASP A 884 -40.94 -26.12 -1.32
C ASP A 884 -39.95 -25.08 -0.80
N ILE A 885 -38.78 -25.57 -0.46
CA ILE A 885 -37.67 -24.80 0.11
C ILE A 885 -36.40 -25.00 -0.68
N ASP A 886 -35.53 -24.01 -0.65
CA ASP A 886 -34.15 -24.04 -1.08
C ASP A 886 -33.25 -23.66 0.08
N TYR A 887 -31.96 -23.94 -0.05
CA TYR A 887 -30.96 -23.55 0.92
C TYR A 887 -30.04 -22.48 0.36
N ALA A 888 -29.60 -21.59 1.23
CA ALA A 888 -28.64 -20.55 0.89
C ALA A 888 -27.45 -20.57 1.85
N THR A 889 -26.25 -20.48 1.30
CA THR A 889 -25.00 -20.40 2.07
C THR A 889 -23.88 -19.77 1.22
N ARG A 890 -22.71 -19.55 1.80
CA ARG A 890 -21.51 -19.23 1.06
C ARG A 890 -20.83 -20.52 0.56
N VAL A 891 -21.14 -20.94 -0.65
CA VAL A 891 -20.40 -22.03 -1.29
C VAL A 891 -19.01 -21.55 -1.71
N ILE A 892 -18.97 -20.29 -2.15
CA ILE A 892 -17.76 -19.50 -2.47
C ILE A 892 -17.90 -18.13 -1.76
N GLY A 893 -17.13 -17.14 -2.09
CA GLY A 893 -17.01 -15.86 -1.37
C GLY A 893 -18.30 -15.05 -1.11
N TYR A 894 -19.47 -15.46 -1.59
CA TYR A 894 -20.72 -14.72 -1.44
C TYR A 894 -21.94 -15.60 -1.14
N LEU A 895 -22.94 -15.03 -0.48
CA LEU A 895 -24.17 -15.72 -0.07
C LEU A 895 -25.13 -15.85 -1.26
N LYS A 896 -25.47 -17.09 -1.62
CA LYS A 896 -26.40 -17.41 -2.71
C LYS A 896 -27.22 -18.67 -2.40
N ARG A 897 -28.35 -18.83 -3.10
CA ARG A 897 -29.07 -20.09 -3.12
C ARG A 897 -28.22 -21.18 -3.75
N ILE A 898 -28.25 -22.39 -3.20
CA ILE A 898 -27.51 -23.54 -3.73
C ILE A 898 -27.98 -23.87 -5.15
N SER A 899 -29.29 -23.75 -5.43
CA SER A 899 -29.87 -23.99 -6.75
C SER A 899 -29.36 -23.05 -7.85
N SER A 900 -28.73 -21.91 -7.50
CA SER A 900 -28.17 -20.97 -8.48
C SER A 900 -26.82 -21.42 -9.04
N PHE A 901 -26.12 -22.35 -8.40
CA PHE A 901 -24.83 -22.86 -8.84
C PHE A 901 -24.94 -23.93 -9.94
N SER A 902 -23.81 -24.27 -10.58
CA SER A 902 -23.74 -25.40 -11.50
C SER A 902 -24.03 -26.72 -10.80
N THR A 903 -24.48 -27.74 -11.54
CA THR A 903 -24.88 -29.04 -11.00
C THR A 903 -23.78 -29.71 -10.15
N GLU A 904 -22.52 -29.65 -10.61
CA GLU A 904 -21.36 -30.21 -9.88
C GLU A 904 -21.08 -29.47 -8.58
N ARG A 905 -21.22 -28.13 -8.59
CA ARG A 905 -21.04 -27.31 -7.40
C ARG A 905 -22.20 -27.51 -6.39
N GLN A 906 -23.41 -27.73 -6.86
CA GLN A 906 -24.54 -28.12 -5.99
C GLN A 906 -24.27 -29.47 -5.31
N LYS A 907 -23.69 -30.45 -6.03
CA LYS A 907 -23.27 -31.74 -5.43
C LYS A 907 -22.19 -31.55 -4.37
N GLU A 908 -21.17 -30.74 -4.64
CA GLU A 908 -20.11 -30.42 -3.66
C GLU A 908 -20.72 -29.75 -2.41
N ALA A 909 -21.60 -28.78 -2.58
CA ALA A 909 -22.29 -28.13 -1.46
C ALA A 909 -23.08 -29.15 -0.60
N GLY A 910 -23.68 -30.16 -1.21
CA GLY A 910 -24.40 -31.26 -0.53
C GLY A 910 -23.49 -32.25 0.22
N LEU A 911 -22.19 -32.30 -0.11
CA LEU A 911 -21.22 -33.17 0.57
C LEU A 911 -20.55 -32.48 1.78
N ARG A 912 -20.74 -31.18 1.95
CA ARG A 912 -20.07 -30.41 3.02
C ARG A 912 -20.52 -30.87 4.40
N ILE A 913 -19.53 -31.09 5.26
CA ILE A 913 -19.75 -31.36 6.68
C ILE A 913 -19.97 -30.05 7.43
N TYR A 914 -21.07 -29.99 8.16
CA TYR A 914 -21.42 -28.90 9.06
C TYR A 914 -21.11 -29.34 10.48
N ASN A 915 -20.21 -28.62 11.16
CA ASN A 915 -19.77 -28.95 12.52
C ASN A 915 -20.81 -28.51 13.56
N LYS A 916 -20.97 -29.28 14.65
CA LYS A 916 -21.83 -28.90 15.77
C LYS A 916 -21.14 -27.89 16.67
N ALA A 917 -21.88 -26.89 17.14
CA ALA A 917 -21.40 -26.00 18.19
C ALA A 917 -21.32 -26.80 19.49
N GLY A 918 -20.12 -27.16 19.95
CA GLY A 918 -19.93 -27.94 21.18
C GLY A 918 -19.12 -29.24 21.03
N ASP A 919 -18.83 -29.70 19.82
CA ASP A 919 -17.93 -30.81 19.59
C ASP A 919 -16.47 -30.34 19.77
N ASN A 920 -15.96 -30.50 21.01
CA ASN A 920 -14.57 -30.34 21.45
C ASN A 920 -13.87 -29.02 20.99
N TYR A 921 -14.03 -27.97 21.81
CA TYR A 921 -13.07 -26.86 21.88
C TYR A 921 -11.81 -27.27 22.64
#